data_3e53a5ebb9d85078a5040dc2adffd100
#
_entry.id   3e53a5ebb9d85078a5040dc2adffd100
#
_cell.length_a   1.000
_cell.length_b   1.000
_cell.length_c   1.000
_cell.angle_alpha   90.00
_cell.angle_beta   90.00
_cell.angle_gamma   90.00
#
_symmetry.space_group_name_H-M   'P 1'
#
loop_
_entity.id
_entity.type
_entity.pdbx_description
1 polymer ?
#
loop_
_entity_poly.entity_id
_entity_poly.type
_entity_poly.pdbx_seq_one_letter_code
_entity_poly.pdbx_strand_id
1 'polypeptide(L)'
;MRRPTSCSCALFFILVLLFLSESWGQRLNTDDKKPSCDHCNQQLFCNCSHSGFTSVPTVTGSALSLDLSFNKITAVTNDDLTGHTQLKVLDLHGNGLAEIHPSAFDSLWSLEQLDLSYNQLTMLNHKWFSKLEALQQLNLLNNPYSYLGSPPVFGALVRLRKLALGGPSLKELRRGDLSGVTQLEELTVHANNLTSYDAGTLAHIWPLGHVTLSLHGPFLTNVTLAGSMIDDVSYPETPIILKDINLIGVQSVQPFSKAAKRRIRYLTLHNISVSDEAIVDFLVVLDGVPLTKLTIEDVTLMGEGWWGKASQTDLRSIDEFYIRNVVILDVFVMPCLTSHLLKNLQYLDLSDNLLTDLTLEETLCGTTQTLKDIRVLNFSGNALKSLSTVSRLVTKFSKLTHLDISRTGYSFMPSSCPWPSTLQFLNISGAKFTAITPCLPQTLEVLDLSNNNLKDFTLLLPVLRELYLSGNKFLRLPSGLSFPNLQTLTIQSNTLNMFGKTDLQSYQRLDNLQAGQNKFVCSCDFVSFVQLELQGGGGIQLTDGVDSYICDSPFYLHGQPVDQVRLSVVMCHQVLFVSVSCGLALFVATLLSVVLWRIHAFWYLKMIWAWLKTKRNSRQRQQRRDEADTEALISFDAFVSYSERDAGWVENFLVPELEEPRSTSHRPLTLCLHKRDFLPGQWIVDNIMNAIERSRRTVFILSENFVQSDWCRYELDFSHFWLFDGHATGEAAILILLEPLSKDDVPKRFYKLRKLMSSTTYLEWPQEEEKREEFWRSLRNALRGNDN
;
A
#
# COMPACT_ATOMS: atom_id res chain seq x y z
N MET A 1 4.87 -28.04 -62.72
CA MET A 1 6.33 -28.27 -62.80
C MET A 1 7.05 -27.47 -61.73
N ARG A 2 7.84 -28.19 -60.91
CA ARG A 2 8.90 -27.71 -60.00
C ARG A 2 8.48 -27.06 -58.69
N ARG A 3 8.55 -27.87 -57.67
CA ARG A 3 8.85 -27.48 -56.25
C ARG A 3 10.23 -26.79 -56.13
N PRO A 4 10.43 -26.03 -55.08
CA PRO A 4 11.59 -26.27 -54.20
C PRO A 4 11.15 -26.46 -52.77
N THR A 5 11.45 -27.56 -52.17
CA THR A 5 12.54 -28.05 -51.33
C THR A 5 12.57 -27.47 -49.93
N SER A 6 12.07 -28.30 -49.06
CA SER A 6 12.34 -28.44 -47.64
C SER A 6 13.80 -28.22 -47.25
N CYS A 7 14.10 -27.19 -46.45
CA CYS A 7 15.39 -27.07 -45.75
C CYS A 7 15.33 -26.26 -44.44
N SER A 8 14.15 -26.11 -43.81
CA SER A 8 14.02 -25.37 -42.55
C SER A 8 13.66 -26.22 -41.34
N CYS A 9 13.26 -27.48 -41.53
CA CYS A 9 12.92 -28.36 -40.41
C CYS A 9 14.10 -29.10 -39.81
N ALA A 10 15.21 -29.28 -40.52
CA ALA A 10 16.38 -30.00 -39.99
C ALA A 10 17.21 -29.17 -39.01
N LEU A 11 17.28 -27.85 -39.18
CA LEU A 11 17.96 -26.95 -38.23
C LEU A 11 17.22 -26.78 -36.91
N PHE A 12 15.90 -26.83 -36.93
CA PHE A 12 15.11 -26.72 -35.69
C PHE A 12 15.18 -27.99 -34.83
N PHE A 13 15.25 -29.15 -35.46
CA PHE A 13 15.43 -30.44 -34.77
C PHE A 13 16.86 -30.61 -34.22
N ILE A 14 17.87 -30.12 -34.88
CA ILE A 14 19.27 -30.14 -34.39
C ILE A 14 19.44 -29.16 -33.22
N LEU A 15 18.83 -27.99 -33.23
CA LEU A 15 18.83 -27.05 -32.09
C LEU A 15 18.05 -27.58 -30.88
N VAL A 16 16.93 -28.26 -31.07
CA VAL A 16 16.19 -28.90 -29.98
C VAL A 16 16.93 -30.11 -29.43
N LEU A 17 17.66 -30.89 -30.24
CA LEU A 17 18.50 -32.00 -29.75
C LEU A 17 19.78 -31.52 -29.08
N LEU A 18 20.35 -30.37 -29.45
CA LEU A 18 21.45 -29.76 -28.74
C LEU A 18 21.02 -29.16 -27.38
N PHE A 19 19.80 -28.58 -27.30
CA PHE A 19 19.24 -28.14 -26.02
C PHE A 19 18.84 -29.31 -25.09
N LEU A 20 18.46 -30.46 -25.65
CA LEU A 20 18.16 -31.67 -24.85
C LEU A 20 19.44 -32.46 -24.49
N SER A 21 20.54 -32.29 -25.18
CA SER A 21 21.82 -32.91 -24.80
C SER A 21 22.59 -32.13 -23.76
N GLU A 22 22.35 -30.84 -23.61
CA GLU A 22 22.89 -30.03 -22.49
C GLU A 22 22.13 -30.26 -21.16
N SER A 23 20.88 -30.72 -21.22
CA SER A 23 20.10 -31.03 -19.99
C SER A 23 20.31 -32.45 -19.45
N TRP A 24 21.06 -33.33 -20.12
CA TRP A 24 21.33 -34.71 -19.71
C TRP A 24 22.83 -35.01 -19.44
N GLY A 25 23.70 -34.00 -19.53
CA GLY A 25 25.15 -34.10 -19.27
C GLY A 25 25.60 -33.64 -17.90
N GLN A 26 24.70 -33.18 -17.02
CA GLN A 26 25.01 -32.80 -15.65
C GLN A 26 24.47 -33.79 -14.62
N ARG A 27 24.88 -35.04 -14.71
CA ARG A 27 24.88 -35.96 -13.56
C ARG A 27 26.24 -36.61 -13.49
N LEU A 28 26.86 -36.37 -12.33
CA LEU A 28 28.15 -36.91 -11.83
C LEU A 28 29.35 -35.94 -12.01
N ASN A 29 29.30 -34.89 -11.23
CA ASN A 29 30.45 -34.44 -10.44
C ASN A 29 29.87 -33.82 -9.17
N THR A 30 29.79 -34.59 -8.10
CA THR A 30 29.61 -34.11 -6.74
C THR A 30 30.93 -33.49 -6.27
N ASP A 31 31.26 -32.32 -6.79
CA ASP A 31 32.02 -31.36 -6.03
C ASP A 31 30.97 -30.67 -5.12
N ASP A 32 31.07 -30.95 -3.82
CA ASP A 32 30.34 -30.29 -2.72
C ASP A 32 30.74 -28.81 -2.61
N LYS A 33 30.51 -28.03 -3.66
CA LYS A 33 30.60 -26.57 -3.55
C LYS A 33 29.34 -26.10 -2.85
N LYS A 34 29.49 -25.65 -1.59
CA LYS A 34 28.43 -24.92 -0.91
C LYS A 34 27.90 -23.79 -1.83
N PRO A 35 26.59 -23.56 -1.87
CA PRO A 35 26.03 -22.43 -2.63
C PRO A 35 26.70 -21.14 -2.17
N SER A 36 26.93 -20.19 -3.09
CA SER A 36 27.55 -18.89 -2.77
C SER A 36 26.48 -17.79 -2.79
N CYS A 37 26.62 -16.82 -1.87
CA CYS A 37 25.87 -15.60 -1.85
C CYS A 37 26.78 -14.43 -2.24
N ASP A 38 26.53 -13.82 -3.39
CA ASP A 38 27.36 -12.75 -3.96
C ASP A 38 26.68 -11.37 -3.91
N HIS A 39 25.54 -11.24 -3.20
CA HIS A 39 24.73 -10.02 -3.09
C HIS A 39 25.19 -9.12 -1.93
N CYS A 40 26.47 -8.75 -1.90
CA CYS A 40 27.03 -7.85 -0.90
C CYS A 40 27.24 -6.45 -1.47
N ASN A 41 26.85 -5.41 -0.73
CA ASN A 41 27.08 -4.03 -1.10
C ASN A 41 28.47 -3.54 -0.66
N GLN A 42 28.83 -2.29 -1.02
CA GLN A 42 30.12 -1.69 -0.66
C GLN A 42 30.32 -1.52 0.86
N GLN A 43 29.26 -1.60 1.66
CA GLN A 43 29.28 -1.49 3.12
C GLN A 43 29.35 -2.86 3.80
N LEU A 44 29.61 -3.94 3.05
CA LEU A 44 29.68 -5.32 3.54
C LEU A 44 28.35 -5.85 4.11
N PHE A 45 27.21 -5.33 3.63
CA PHE A 45 25.88 -5.87 3.89
C PHE A 45 25.52 -6.87 2.78
N CYS A 46 25.33 -8.11 3.17
CA CYS A 46 25.00 -9.20 2.24
C CYS A 46 23.53 -9.59 2.42
N ASN A 47 22.70 -9.33 1.41
CA ASN A 47 21.29 -9.73 1.39
C ASN A 47 21.15 -11.00 0.55
N CYS A 48 20.94 -12.14 1.23
CA CYS A 48 20.75 -13.46 0.64
C CYS A 48 19.38 -14.05 1.00
N SER A 49 18.43 -13.16 1.39
CA SER A 49 17.07 -13.56 1.70
C SER A 49 16.33 -14.07 0.47
N HIS A 50 15.30 -14.89 0.67
CA HIS A 50 14.43 -15.43 -0.39
C HIS A 50 15.19 -16.16 -1.54
N SER A 51 16.43 -16.60 -1.32
CA SER A 51 17.28 -17.21 -2.36
C SER A 51 17.11 -18.73 -2.49
N GLY A 52 16.29 -19.34 -1.64
CA GLY A 52 15.98 -20.77 -1.67
C GLY A 52 17.10 -21.67 -1.13
N PHE A 53 18.06 -21.15 -0.40
CA PHE A 53 19.16 -21.90 0.19
C PHE A 53 18.65 -22.96 1.19
N THR A 54 19.22 -24.18 1.10
CA THR A 54 18.92 -25.30 2.01
C THR A 54 20.00 -25.49 3.09
N SER A 55 21.15 -24.87 2.94
CA SER A 55 22.25 -24.78 3.90
C SER A 55 22.83 -23.37 3.89
N VAL A 56 23.63 -23.03 4.89
CA VAL A 56 24.29 -21.71 4.96
C VAL A 56 25.25 -21.58 3.77
N PRO A 57 25.07 -20.59 2.89
CA PRO A 57 25.92 -20.39 1.73
C PRO A 57 27.30 -19.85 2.12
N THR A 58 28.29 -20.04 1.26
CA THR A 58 29.56 -19.34 1.40
C THR A 58 29.40 -17.88 0.95
N VAL A 59 29.89 -16.95 1.77
CA VAL A 59 29.90 -15.53 1.45
C VAL A 59 31.32 -15.12 1.08
N THR A 60 31.50 -14.49 -0.07
CA THR A 60 32.79 -14.00 -0.54
C THR A 60 33.17 -12.71 0.22
N GLY A 61 34.18 -12.81 1.08
CA GLY A 61 34.70 -11.67 1.86
C GLY A 61 34.23 -11.63 3.31
N SER A 62 34.61 -10.55 4.03
CA SER A 62 34.19 -10.31 5.41
C SER A 62 32.87 -9.55 5.43
N ALA A 63 31.75 -10.21 5.73
CA ALA A 63 30.46 -9.56 5.91
C ALA A 63 30.36 -8.93 7.31
N LEU A 64 29.76 -7.73 7.40
CA LEU A 64 29.33 -7.11 8.66
C LEU A 64 27.87 -7.44 8.99
N SER A 65 27.04 -7.61 7.97
CA SER A 65 25.64 -8.02 8.12
C SER A 65 25.34 -9.11 7.08
N LEU A 66 24.69 -10.17 7.52
CA LEU A 66 24.29 -11.30 6.68
C LEU A 66 22.82 -11.61 6.92
N ASP A 67 22.01 -11.33 5.89
CA ASP A 67 20.59 -11.65 5.86
C ASP A 67 20.38 -12.95 5.08
N LEU A 68 20.02 -14.01 5.78
CA LEU A 68 19.66 -15.33 5.26
C LEU A 68 18.18 -15.65 5.48
N SER A 69 17.37 -14.65 5.78
CA SER A 69 15.94 -14.82 6.10
C SER A 69 15.14 -15.43 4.95
N PHE A 70 14.03 -16.08 5.27
CA PHE A 70 13.10 -16.66 4.30
C PHE A 70 13.75 -17.62 3.28
N ASN A 71 14.72 -18.41 3.70
CA ASN A 71 15.28 -19.51 2.94
C ASN A 71 14.71 -20.87 3.42
N LYS A 72 15.38 -21.96 3.10
CA LYS A 72 15.02 -23.33 3.48
C LYS A 72 16.13 -24.02 4.29
N ILE A 73 16.87 -23.25 5.05
CA ILE A 73 18.00 -23.75 5.84
C ILE A 73 17.44 -24.57 7.01
N THR A 74 17.86 -25.84 7.11
CA THR A 74 17.38 -26.77 8.16
C THR A 74 18.38 -26.99 9.27
N ALA A 75 19.67 -26.75 9.02
CA ALA A 75 20.72 -26.91 10.02
C ALA A 75 21.85 -25.89 9.84
N VAL A 76 22.49 -25.51 10.96
CA VAL A 76 23.74 -24.73 10.96
C VAL A 76 24.84 -25.61 11.59
N THR A 77 25.88 -25.89 10.81
CA THR A 77 26.99 -26.70 11.25
C THR A 77 28.08 -25.88 11.93
N ASN A 78 29.09 -26.57 12.50
CA ASN A 78 30.22 -25.90 13.15
C ASN A 78 31.04 -25.01 12.20
N ASP A 79 31.15 -25.43 10.92
CA ASP A 79 32.05 -24.80 9.94
C ASP A 79 31.39 -23.71 9.11
N ASP A 80 30.07 -23.57 9.19
CA ASP A 80 29.29 -22.68 8.33
C ASP A 80 29.62 -21.20 8.54
N LEU A 81 29.94 -20.80 9.76
CA LEU A 81 30.12 -19.39 10.14
C LEU A 81 31.54 -19.07 10.65
N THR A 82 32.49 -20.02 10.58
CA THR A 82 33.83 -19.89 11.16
C THR A 82 34.66 -18.75 10.58
N GLY A 83 34.42 -18.36 9.31
CA GLY A 83 35.13 -17.27 8.64
C GLY A 83 34.59 -15.85 8.94
N HIS A 84 33.49 -15.73 9.68
CA HIS A 84 32.75 -14.46 9.80
C HIS A 84 32.97 -13.74 11.14
N THR A 85 34.21 -13.62 11.60
CA THR A 85 34.57 -13.06 12.93
C THR A 85 34.18 -11.61 13.14
N GLN A 86 33.98 -10.82 12.08
CA GLN A 86 33.56 -9.41 12.12
C GLN A 86 32.04 -9.23 11.98
N LEU A 87 31.27 -10.30 11.85
CA LEU A 87 29.83 -10.24 11.66
C LEU A 87 29.16 -9.60 12.89
N LYS A 88 28.35 -8.59 12.64
CA LYS A 88 27.57 -7.86 13.66
C LYS A 88 26.11 -8.22 13.63
N VAL A 89 25.55 -8.52 12.48
CA VAL A 89 24.15 -8.85 12.29
C VAL A 89 24.02 -10.15 11.52
N LEU A 90 23.32 -11.11 12.11
CA LEU A 90 22.96 -12.39 11.47
C LEU A 90 21.46 -12.59 11.56
N ASP A 91 20.82 -12.63 10.40
CA ASP A 91 19.39 -12.93 10.27
C ASP A 91 19.18 -14.30 9.63
N LEU A 92 18.59 -15.23 10.40
CA LEU A 92 18.18 -16.57 9.98
C LEU A 92 16.67 -16.76 10.12
N HIS A 93 15.92 -15.67 10.22
CA HIS A 93 14.47 -15.64 10.38
C HIS A 93 13.74 -16.40 9.28
N GLY A 94 12.65 -17.09 9.64
CA GLY A 94 11.74 -17.66 8.64
C GLY A 94 12.34 -18.79 7.81
N ASN A 95 13.20 -19.61 8.41
CA ASN A 95 13.78 -20.80 7.81
C ASN A 95 13.11 -22.09 8.34
N GLY A 96 13.65 -23.23 7.99
CA GLY A 96 13.26 -24.54 8.54
C GLY A 96 14.25 -25.07 9.58
N LEU A 97 14.95 -24.17 10.27
CA LEU A 97 16.09 -24.51 11.13
C LEU A 97 15.67 -25.32 12.35
N ALA A 98 16.01 -26.61 12.36
CA ALA A 98 15.71 -27.54 13.43
C ALA A 98 16.96 -27.87 14.27
N GLU A 99 18.16 -27.80 13.69
CA GLU A 99 19.41 -28.18 14.32
C GLU A 99 20.47 -27.08 14.21
N ILE A 100 21.09 -26.74 15.33
CA ILE A 100 22.24 -25.84 15.38
C ILE A 100 23.33 -26.56 16.15
N HIS A 101 24.51 -26.70 15.53
CA HIS A 101 25.63 -27.30 16.23
C HIS A 101 25.98 -26.48 17.48
N PRO A 102 26.32 -27.10 18.62
CA PRO A 102 26.63 -26.38 19.86
C PRO A 102 27.69 -25.27 19.73
N SER A 103 28.63 -25.40 18.82
CA SER A 103 29.74 -24.45 18.56
C SER A 103 29.51 -23.62 17.27
N ALA A 104 28.33 -23.61 16.68
CA ALA A 104 28.05 -22.94 15.39
C ALA A 104 28.35 -21.44 15.42
N PHE A 105 28.18 -20.80 16.57
CA PHE A 105 28.37 -19.35 16.74
C PHE A 105 29.65 -18.99 17.51
N ASP A 106 30.53 -19.93 17.82
CA ASP A 106 31.71 -19.70 18.66
C ASP A 106 32.69 -18.67 18.08
N SER A 107 32.74 -18.52 16.75
CA SER A 107 33.56 -17.53 16.05
C SER A 107 32.96 -16.12 15.98
N LEU A 108 31.69 -15.94 16.36
CA LEU A 108 30.94 -14.70 16.16
C LEU A 108 30.99 -13.75 17.37
N TRP A 109 32.16 -13.57 17.96
CA TRP A 109 32.31 -12.73 19.18
C TRP A 109 31.96 -11.26 19.01
N SER A 110 31.89 -10.75 17.75
CA SER A 110 31.48 -9.37 17.42
C SER A 110 29.99 -9.25 17.13
N LEU A 111 29.20 -10.35 17.24
CA LEU A 111 27.80 -10.35 16.88
C LEU A 111 27.00 -9.50 17.87
N GLU A 112 26.30 -8.51 17.32
CA GLU A 112 25.45 -7.58 18.06
C GLU A 112 23.95 -7.95 17.96
N GLN A 113 23.53 -8.55 16.83
CA GLN A 113 22.15 -8.91 16.55
C GLN A 113 22.05 -10.31 15.95
N LEU A 114 21.18 -11.14 16.54
CA LEU A 114 20.88 -12.50 16.08
C LEU A 114 19.38 -12.71 16.02
N ASP A 115 18.84 -12.99 14.83
CA ASP A 115 17.45 -13.40 14.64
C ASP A 115 17.37 -14.88 14.24
N LEU A 116 16.76 -15.69 15.10
CA LEU A 116 16.47 -17.11 14.90
C LEU A 116 14.96 -17.38 14.91
N SER A 117 14.15 -16.34 14.80
CA SER A 117 12.68 -16.46 14.92
C SER A 117 12.05 -17.20 13.73
N TYR A 118 10.84 -17.70 13.93
CA TYR A 118 10.08 -18.46 12.93
C TYR A 118 10.86 -19.64 12.32
N ASN A 119 11.50 -20.44 13.19
CA ASN A 119 12.20 -21.65 12.83
C ASN A 119 11.57 -22.89 13.49
N GLN A 120 12.26 -24.02 13.48
CA GLN A 120 11.79 -25.31 14.01
C GLN A 120 12.60 -25.78 15.22
N LEU A 121 13.19 -24.86 15.98
CA LEU A 121 14.00 -25.19 17.15
C LEU A 121 13.11 -25.74 18.29
N THR A 122 13.26 -27.03 18.61
CA THR A 122 12.52 -27.72 19.68
C THR A 122 13.18 -27.61 21.05
N MET A 123 14.45 -27.28 21.10
CA MET A 123 15.25 -27.08 22.32
C MET A 123 16.27 -25.96 22.09
N LEU A 124 16.56 -25.21 23.16
CA LEU A 124 17.62 -24.21 23.16
C LEU A 124 18.85 -24.76 23.86
N ASN A 125 20.03 -24.54 23.28
CA ASN A 125 21.29 -25.00 23.85
C ASN A 125 22.10 -23.82 24.42
N HIS A 126 22.47 -23.88 25.68
CA HIS A 126 23.21 -22.81 26.37
C HIS A 126 24.57 -22.51 25.71
N LYS A 127 25.15 -23.48 24.99
CA LYS A 127 26.42 -23.28 24.29
C LYS A 127 26.32 -22.33 23.11
N TRP A 128 25.17 -22.25 22.45
CA TRP A 128 25.00 -21.36 21.29
C TRP A 128 25.35 -19.89 21.58
N PHE A 129 25.08 -19.45 22.79
CA PHE A 129 25.24 -18.04 23.18
C PHE A 129 26.47 -17.82 24.08
N SER A 130 27.22 -18.88 24.44
CA SER A 130 28.28 -18.81 25.45
C SER A 130 29.46 -17.92 25.07
N LYS A 131 29.66 -17.61 23.78
CA LYS A 131 30.72 -16.74 23.25
C LYS A 131 30.23 -15.42 22.69
N LEU A 132 28.92 -15.16 22.72
CA LEU A 132 28.30 -13.98 22.14
C LEU A 132 28.21 -12.82 23.15
N GLU A 133 29.33 -12.44 23.77
CA GLU A 133 29.37 -11.39 24.80
C GLU A 133 29.03 -9.99 24.28
N ALA A 134 29.13 -9.75 22.97
CA ALA A 134 28.75 -8.49 22.33
C ALA A 134 27.27 -8.40 21.99
N LEU A 135 26.50 -9.49 22.13
CA LEU A 135 25.12 -9.56 21.66
C LEU A 135 24.21 -8.58 22.41
N GLN A 136 23.53 -7.74 21.66
CA GLN A 136 22.59 -6.73 22.14
C GLN A 136 21.12 -7.07 21.85
N GLN A 137 20.88 -7.78 20.74
CA GLN A 137 19.53 -8.15 20.33
C GLN A 137 19.44 -9.63 19.99
N LEU A 138 18.52 -10.33 20.60
CA LEU A 138 18.26 -11.76 20.38
C LEU A 138 16.77 -11.98 20.15
N ASN A 139 16.42 -12.56 19.01
CA ASN A 139 15.05 -12.94 18.68
C ASN A 139 14.95 -14.46 18.52
N LEU A 140 14.15 -15.10 19.37
CA LEU A 140 13.88 -16.55 19.38
C LEU A 140 12.39 -16.86 19.20
N LEU A 141 11.56 -15.86 18.83
CA LEU A 141 10.11 -16.00 18.72
C LEU A 141 9.68 -17.08 17.74
N ASN A 142 8.55 -17.67 18.04
CA ASN A 142 7.85 -18.59 17.14
C ASN A 142 8.71 -19.81 16.72
N ASN A 143 9.46 -20.34 17.68
CA ASN A 143 10.07 -21.66 17.61
C ASN A 143 9.29 -22.64 18.48
N PRO A 144 9.27 -23.96 18.18
CA PRO A 144 8.47 -24.94 18.90
C PRO A 144 9.13 -25.49 20.19
N TYR A 145 10.06 -24.77 20.82
CA TYR A 145 10.58 -25.18 22.12
C TYR A 145 9.54 -25.00 23.23
N SER A 146 9.52 -25.95 24.19
CA SER A 146 8.54 -25.96 25.27
C SER A 146 9.02 -25.31 26.57
N TYR A 147 10.33 -25.13 26.76
CA TYR A 147 11.00 -24.48 27.87
C TYR A 147 12.34 -23.91 27.43
N LEU A 148 12.96 -23.04 28.23
CA LEU A 148 14.18 -22.32 27.81
C LEU A 148 15.47 -23.11 28.02
N GLY A 149 15.41 -24.34 28.59
CA GLY A 149 16.57 -25.23 28.74
C GLY A 149 17.15 -25.22 30.15
N SER A 150 18.01 -26.20 30.39
CA SER A 150 18.79 -26.33 31.65
C SER A 150 20.16 -26.91 31.30
N PRO A 151 21.27 -26.22 31.64
CA PRO A 151 21.39 -24.95 32.35
C PRO A 151 20.86 -23.72 31.62
N PRO A 152 20.71 -22.57 32.32
CA PRO A 152 20.18 -21.32 31.72
C PRO A 152 20.98 -20.90 30.50
N VAL A 153 20.25 -20.53 29.44
CA VAL A 153 20.85 -20.28 28.11
C VAL A 153 21.43 -18.87 27.94
N PHE A 154 20.98 -17.90 28.76
CA PHE A 154 21.32 -16.47 28.57
C PHE A 154 22.49 -15.99 29.44
N GLY A 155 23.14 -16.88 30.21
CA GLY A 155 24.13 -16.53 31.26
C GLY A 155 25.32 -15.69 30.78
N ALA A 156 25.72 -15.82 29.50
CA ALA A 156 26.85 -15.08 28.92
C ALA A 156 26.44 -13.73 28.29
N LEU A 157 25.13 -13.45 28.15
CA LEU A 157 24.61 -12.32 27.37
C LEU A 157 24.53 -11.03 28.19
N VAL A 158 25.63 -10.60 28.76
CA VAL A 158 25.71 -9.46 29.70
C VAL A 158 25.42 -8.08 29.04
N ARG A 159 25.44 -7.99 27.70
CA ARG A 159 25.18 -6.76 26.96
C ARG A 159 23.81 -6.75 26.27
N LEU A 160 22.99 -7.75 26.56
CA LEU A 160 21.69 -7.88 25.91
C LEU A 160 20.78 -6.70 26.30
N ARG A 161 20.19 -6.07 25.30
CA ARG A 161 19.26 -4.94 25.42
C ARG A 161 17.85 -5.30 24.96
N LYS A 162 17.75 -6.15 23.92
CA LYS A 162 16.47 -6.59 23.37
C LYS A 162 16.41 -8.10 23.35
N LEU A 163 15.35 -8.63 23.96
CA LEU A 163 15.09 -10.06 24.01
C LEU A 163 13.66 -10.34 23.59
N ALA A 164 13.52 -11.19 22.57
CA ALA A 164 12.24 -11.70 22.15
C ALA A 164 12.26 -13.23 22.20
N LEU A 165 11.32 -13.81 22.94
CA LEU A 165 11.27 -15.26 23.19
C LEU A 165 9.82 -15.77 23.27
N GLY A 166 9.68 -17.09 23.14
CA GLY A 166 8.40 -17.77 23.20
C GLY A 166 7.86 -18.18 21.84
N GLY A 167 6.71 -18.80 21.85
CA GLY A 167 6.08 -19.32 20.65
C GLY A 167 4.97 -20.32 20.96
N PRO A 168 4.47 -21.04 19.95
CA PRO A 168 3.27 -21.86 20.08
C PRO A 168 3.44 -23.07 21.03
N SER A 169 4.66 -23.47 21.33
CA SER A 169 4.92 -24.65 22.16
C SER A 169 5.45 -24.33 23.56
N LEU A 170 5.70 -23.04 23.89
CA LEU A 170 6.21 -22.65 25.20
C LEU A 170 5.16 -22.94 26.29
N LYS A 171 5.49 -23.86 27.20
CA LYS A 171 4.60 -24.31 28.28
C LYS A 171 5.06 -23.90 29.67
N GLU A 172 6.35 -23.64 29.85
CA GLU A 172 6.91 -23.42 31.17
C GLU A 172 7.99 -22.33 31.14
N LEU A 173 7.94 -21.43 32.14
CA LEU A 173 8.98 -20.45 32.46
C LEU A 173 9.31 -20.56 33.95
N ARG A 174 10.55 -20.94 34.26
CA ARG A 174 11.04 -21.25 35.62
C ARG A 174 11.88 -20.13 36.16
N ARG A 175 11.91 -20.02 37.47
CA ARG A 175 12.81 -19.11 38.17
C ARG A 175 14.26 -19.45 37.80
N GLY A 176 14.98 -18.47 37.28
CA GLY A 176 16.38 -18.63 36.83
C GLY A 176 16.57 -18.89 35.36
N ASP A 177 15.51 -19.18 34.57
CA ASP A 177 15.61 -19.37 33.13
C ASP A 177 16.22 -18.14 32.40
N LEU A 178 15.98 -16.95 32.95
CA LEU A 178 16.53 -15.68 32.44
C LEU A 178 17.74 -15.19 33.25
N SER A 179 18.40 -16.08 34.02
CA SER A 179 19.58 -15.68 34.75
C SER A 179 20.69 -15.25 33.78
N GLY A 180 21.38 -14.14 34.09
CA GLY A 180 22.32 -13.46 33.21
C GLY A 180 21.73 -12.21 32.54
N VAL A 181 20.43 -12.15 32.33
CA VAL A 181 19.73 -10.96 31.86
C VAL A 181 19.32 -10.09 33.04
N THR A 182 19.94 -8.92 33.18
CA THR A 182 19.71 -8.06 34.35
C THR A 182 18.93 -6.79 34.03
N GLN A 183 19.02 -6.32 32.80
CA GLN A 183 18.32 -5.12 32.29
C GLN A 183 18.00 -5.29 30.83
N LEU A 184 16.88 -4.73 30.38
CA LEU A 184 16.50 -4.73 28.97
C LEU A 184 15.85 -3.40 28.58
N GLU A 185 16.11 -2.95 27.37
CA GLU A 185 15.35 -1.88 26.71
C GLU A 185 14.02 -2.41 26.18
N GLU A 186 14.02 -3.67 25.72
CA GLU A 186 12.84 -4.30 25.13
C GLU A 186 12.77 -5.78 25.50
N LEU A 187 11.62 -6.20 26.02
CA LEU A 187 11.30 -7.60 26.27
C LEU A 187 10.00 -7.99 25.56
N THR A 188 10.05 -9.00 24.72
CA THR A 188 8.87 -9.60 24.09
C THR A 188 8.76 -11.07 24.48
N VAL A 189 7.61 -11.46 25.03
CA VAL A 189 7.34 -12.84 25.43
C VAL A 189 6.04 -13.34 24.81
N HIS A 190 6.13 -14.31 23.89
CA HIS A 190 4.97 -15.02 23.35
C HIS A 190 4.68 -16.26 24.21
N ALA A 191 3.77 -16.13 25.15
CA ALA A 191 3.40 -17.12 26.15
C ALA A 191 1.94 -17.63 25.99
N ASN A 192 1.44 -17.68 24.75
CA ASN A 192 0.05 -17.98 24.46
C ASN A 192 -0.40 -19.37 24.90
N ASN A 193 0.51 -20.33 25.05
CA ASN A 193 0.23 -21.69 25.51
C ASN A 193 0.92 -22.04 26.82
N LEU A 194 1.33 -21.02 27.58
CA LEU A 194 2.02 -21.20 28.87
C LEU A 194 1.07 -21.79 29.92
N THR A 195 1.50 -22.87 30.57
CA THR A 195 0.75 -23.59 31.59
C THR A 195 1.39 -23.48 32.98
N SER A 196 2.69 -23.17 33.07
CA SER A 196 3.46 -23.03 34.33
C SER A 196 4.34 -21.79 34.27
N TYR A 197 4.28 -20.99 35.35
CA TYR A 197 5.10 -19.80 35.52
C TYR A 197 5.52 -19.65 36.99
N ASP A 198 6.80 -19.57 37.24
CA ASP A 198 7.31 -19.29 38.59
C ASP A 198 7.33 -17.79 38.83
N ALA A 199 6.50 -17.30 39.75
CA ALA A 199 6.45 -15.89 40.10
C ALA A 199 7.84 -15.35 40.50
N GLY A 200 8.20 -14.17 39.96
CA GLY A 200 9.50 -13.57 40.12
C GLY A 200 10.51 -13.91 39.01
N THR A 201 10.13 -14.71 37.99
CA THR A 201 10.99 -15.05 36.85
C THR A 201 11.38 -13.82 36.04
N LEU A 202 10.48 -12.88 35.86
CA LEU A 202 10.72 -11.62 35.12
C LEU A 202 11.09 -10.45 36.07
N ALA A 203 10.80 -10.53 37.34
CA ALA A 203 10.93 -9.41 38.27
C ALA A 203 12.37 -8.93 38.54
N HIS A 204 13.39 -9.75 38.20
CA HIS A 204 14.79 -9.36 38.42
C HIS A 204 15.37 -8.55 37.27
N ILE A 205 14.64 -8.43 36.13
CA ILE A 205 15.07 -7.65 34.98
C ILE A 205 14.71 -6.18 35.23
N TRP A 206 15.74 -5.39 35.62
CA TRP A 206 15.55 -3.97 35.94
C TRP A 206 16.82 -3.15 35.61
N PRO A 207 16.74 -1.97 34.97
CA PRO A 207 15.55 -1.37 34.40
C PRO A 207 15.03 -2.07 33.16
N LEU A 208 13.73 -1.89 32.89
CA LEU A 208 13.02 -2.48 31.78
C LEU A 208 12.34 -1.34 30.96
N GLY A 209 12.78 -1.16 29.71
CA GLY A 209 12.32 -0.04 28.85
C GLY A 209 10.86 -0.20 28.45
N HIS A 210 10.53 -1.26 27.71
CA HIS A 210 9.14 -1.64 27.43
C HIS A 210 8.98 -3.15 27.31
N VAL A 211 7.76 -3.62 27.52
CA VAL A 211 7.42 -5.05 27.58
C VAL A 211 6.22 -5.36 26.71
N THR A 212 6.36 -6.41 25.92
CA THR A 212 5.24 -7.01 25.16
C THR A 212 5.02 -8.45 25.65
N LEU A 213 3.82 -8.75 26.13
CA LEU A 213 3.40 -10.08 26.55
C LEU A 213 2.19 -10.54 25.73
N SER A 214 2.29 -11.67 25.02
CA SER A 214 1.16 -12.36 24.38
C SER A 214 0.69 -13.49 25.30
N LEU A 215 -0.53 -13.40 25.85
CA LEU A 215 -1.01 -14.22 26.98
C LEU A 215 -2.36 -14.90 26.72
N HIS A 216 -2.68 -15.29 25.50
CA HIS A 216 -3.99 -15.86 25.13
C HIS A 216 -4.42 -17.02 26.05
N GLY A 217 -3.63 -18.08 26.16
CA GLY A 217 -3.95 -19.25 26.97
C GLY A 217 -4.01 -18.97 28.47
N PRO A 218 -3.04 -18.24 29.04
CA PRO A 218 -3.12 -17.85 30.45
C PRO A 218 -4.40 -17.12 30.85
N PHE A 219 -4.90 -16.20 30.01
CA PHE A 219 -6.17 -15.51 30.26
C PHE A 219 -7.39 -16.44 30.13
N LEU A 220 -7.32 -17.52 29.36
CA LEU A 220 -8.39 -18.50 29.23
C LEU A 220 -8.39 -19.55 30.35
N THR A 221 -7.21 -20.00 30.79
CA THR A 221 -7.08 -21.21 31.59
C THR A 221 -6.59 -20.94 33.03
N ASN A 222 -5.77 -19.90 33.22
CA ASN A 222 -5.14 -19.60 34.53
C ASN A 222 -4.82 -18.11 34.65
N VAL A 223 -5.81 -17.32 34.99
CA VAL A 223 -5.67 -15.86 35.17
C VAL A 223 -4.68 -15.47 36.26
N THR A 224 -4.45 -16.34 37.25
CA THR A 224 -3.47 -16.09 38.34
C THR A 224 -2.04 -16.13 37.80
N LEU A 225 -1.76 -17.01 36.84
CA LEU A 225 -0.50 -17.09 36.14
C LEU A 225 -0.28 -15.81 35.31
N ALA A 226 -1.26 -15.40 34.50
CA ALA A 226 -1.21 -14.14 33.76
C ALA A 226 -0.94 -12.95 34.70
N GLY A 227 -1.64 -12.89 35.81
CA GLY A 227 -1.45 -11.86 36.85
C GLY A 227 -0.05 -11.88 37.49
N SER A 228 0.60 -13.03 37.63
CA SER A 228 1.96 -13.10 38.15
C SER A 228 2.99 -12.59 37.12
N MET A 229 2.83 -12.90 35.84
CA MET A 229 3.68 -12.37 34.79
C MET A 229 3.54 -10.85 34.68
N ILE A 230 2.31 -10.35 34.71
CA ILE A 230 2.04 -8.90 34.62
C ILE A 230 2.62 -8.18 35.83
N ASP A 231 2.47 -8.72 37.05
CA ASP A 231 3.05 -8.15 38.28
C ASP A 231 4.57 -8.03 38.21
N ASP A 232 5.25 -9.07 37.71
CA ASP A 232 6.71 -9.12 37.59
C ASP A 232 7.29 -8.01 36.69
N VAL A 233 6.56 -7.58 35.69
CA VAL A 233 7.01 -6.54 34.72
C VAL A 233 6.37 -5.17 34.95
N SER A 234 5.50 -5.04 35.96
CA SER A 234 4.75 -3.82 36.24
C SER A 234 5.58 -2.81 37.01
N TYR A 235 6.14 -1.85 36.30
CA TYR A 235 6.85 -0.71 36.89
C TYR A 235 6.23 0.61 36.39
N PRO A 236 6.27 1.71 37.15
CA PRO A 236 5.61 2.97 36.80
C PRO A 236 6.04 3.54 35.44
N GLU A 237 7.31 3.43 35.09
CA GLU A 237 7.86 4.04 33.87
C GLU A 237 7.97 3.06 32.69
N THR A 238 7.64 1.79 32.90
CA THR A 238 7.72 0.76 31.85
C THR A 238 6.40 0.66 31.08
N PRO A 239 6.35 0.97 29.77
CA PRO A 239 5.20 0.69 28.93
C PRO A 239 4.95 -0.81 28.82
N ILE A 240 3.73 -1.22 29.16
CA ILE A 240 3.29 -2.61 29.09
C ILE A 240 2.36 -2.78 27.91
N ILE A 241 2.69 -3.70 27.00
CA ILE A 241 1.87 -4.09 25.86
C ILE A 241 1.41 -5.53 26.07
N LEU A 242 0.12 -5.72 26.26
CA LEU A 242 -0.51 -7.04 26.37
C LEU A 242 -1.20 -7.39 25.06
N LYS A 243 -0.85 -8.55 24.51
CA LYS A 243 -1.38 -9.02 23.22
C LYS A 243 -2.14 -10.32 23.34
N ASP A 244 -3.07 -10.52 22.40
CA ASP A 244 -3.80 -11.78 22.21
C ASP A 244 -4.55 -12.22 23.47
N ILE A 245 -5.21 -11.30 24.18
CA ILE A 245 -5.90 -11.61 25.44
C ILE A 245 -7.42 -11.63 25.30
N ASN A 246 -8.06 -12.49 26.09
CA ASN A 246 -9.51 -12.58 26.19
C ASN A 246 -10.00 -12.07 27.54
N LEU A 247 -10.72 -10.94 27.52
CA LEU A 247 -11.35 -10.35 28.69
C LEU A 247 -12.83 -10.70 28.69
N ILE A 248 -13.15 -11.93 29.13
CA ILE A 248 -14.51 -12.45 29.20
C ILE A 248 -14.85 -12.76 30.65
N GLY A 249 -15.81 -12.00 31.20
CA GLY A 249 -16.22 -12.11 32.56
C GLY A 249 -15.25 -11.50 33.59
N VAL A 250 -15.73 -11.30 34.83
CA VAL A 250 -15.08 -10.56 35.91
C VAL A 250 -13.69 -11.11 36.30
N GLN A 251 -13.50 -12.44 36.22
CA GLN A 251 -12.23 -13.06 36.61
C GLN A 251 -11.07 -12.71 35.69
N SER A 252 -11.34 -12.48 34.39
CA SER A 252 -10.30 -12.14 33.40
C SER A 252 -9.62 -10.80 33.69
N VAL A 253 -10.24 -9.95 34.48
CA VAL A 253 -9.73 -8.61 34.82
C VAL A 253 -8.81 -8.64 36.07
N GLN A 254 -8.82 -9.69 36.86
CA GLN A 254 -7.99 -9.81 38.09
C GLN A 254 -6.49 -9.56 37.86
N PRO A 255 -5.86 -10.00 36.73
CA PRO A 255 -4.44 -9.73 36.48
C PRO A 255 -4.06 -8.27 36.57
N PHE A 256 -4.94 -7.38 36.10
CA PHE A 256 -4.71 -5.93 36.06
C PHE A 256 -4.71 -5.29 37.48
N SER A 257 -5.33 -5.90 38.46
CA SER A 257 -5.34 -5.41 39.86
C SER A 257 -3.92 -5.36 40.46
N LYS A 258 -3.02 -6.23 40.01
CA LYS A 258 -1.62 -6.23 40.44
C LYS A 258 -0.85 -5.08 39.77
N ALA A 259 -1.01 -4.89 38.50
CA ALA A 259 -0.43 -3.76 37.74
C ALA A 259 -0.92 -2.40 38.29
N ALA A 260 -2.19 -2.30 38.65
CA ALA A 260 -2.78 -1.14 39.31
C ALA A 260 -2.08 -0.80 40.63
N LYS A 261 -1.85 -1.80 41.51
CA LYS A 261 -1.09 -1.64 42.77
C LYS A 261 0.35 -1.17 42.55
N ARG A 262 0.97 -1.53 41.42
CA ARG A 262 2.32 -1.08 41.00
C ARG A 262 2.33 0.32 40.43
N ARG A 263 1.15 0.97 40.27
CA ARG A 263 1.00 2.36 39.80
C ARG A 263 1.57 2.58 38.42
N ILE A 264 1.26 1.67 37.50
CA ILE A 264 1.67 1.80 36.07
C ILE A 264 1.14 3.10 35.46
N ARG A 265 1.88 3.65 34.46
CA ARG A 265 1.51 4.86 33.74
C ARG A 265 1.12 4.61 32.28
N TYR A 266 1.60 3.54 31.67
CA TYR A 266 1.44 3.22 30.26
C TYR A 266 0.93 1.79 30.09
N LEU A 267 -0.22 1.65 29.44
CA LEU A 267 -0.82 0.35 29.17
C LEU A 267 -1.35 0.30 27.75
N THR A 268 -0.94 -0.70 27.01
CA THR A 268 -1.47 -1.02 25.66
C THR A 268 -2.07 -2.42 25.66
N LEU A 269 -3.29 -2.54 25.19
CA LEU A 269 -3.98 -3.79 24.92
C LEU A 269 -4.14 -3.93 23.41
N HIS A 270 -3.63 -5.02 22.84
CA HIS A 270 -3.62 -5.23 21.40
C HIS A 270 -4.15 -6.62 21.03
N ASN A 271 -4.99 -6.71 20.02
CA ASN A 271 -5.66 -7.94 19.60
C ASN A 271 -6.39 -8.61 20.77
N ILE A 272 -7.44 -7.94 21.24
CA ILE A 272 -8.20 -8.40 22.40
C ILE A 272 -9.64 -8.73 22.04
N SER A 273 -10.19 -9.73 22.72
CA SER A 273 -11.64 -9.98 22.75
C SER A 273 -12.18 -9.57 24.12
N VAL A 274 -13.20 -8.73 24.17
CA VAL A 274 -13.71 -8.19 25.42
C VAL A 274 -15.23 -8.21 25.47
N SER A 275 -15.80 -8.62 26.62
CA SER A 275 -17.23 -8.51 26.90
C SER A 275 -17.56 -7.19 27.60
N ASP A 276 -18.84 -6.72 27.51
CA ASP A 276 -19.29 -5.48 28.15
C ASP A 276 -19.06 -5.47 29.64
N GLU A 277 -19.26 -6.61 30.31
CA GLU A 277 -19.01 -6.73 31.75
C GLU A 277 -17.51 -6.59 32.07
N ALA A 278 -16.65 -7.24 31.29
CA ALA A 278 -15.22 -7.22 31.55
C ALA A 278 -14.60 -5.83 31.31
N ILE A 279 -15.08 -5.07 30.33
CA ILE A 279 -14.57 -3.70 30.09
C ILE A 279 -14.93 -2.77 31.26
N VAL A 280 -16.13 -2.92 31.81
CA VAL A 280 -16.56 -2.14 32.98
C VAL A 280 -15.69 -2.47 34.20
N ASP A 281 -15.49 -3.74 34.47
CA ASP A 281 -14.64 -4.17 35.60
C ASP A 281 -13.19 -3.78 35.43
N PHE A 282 -12.70 -3.79 34.19
CA PHE A 282 -11.37 -3.30 33.81
C PHE A 282 -11.21 -1.80 34.15
N LEU A 283 -12.20 -0.96 33.77
CA LEU A 283 -12.18 0.46 34.13
C LEU A 283 -12.24 0.68 35.67
N VAL A 284 -13.00 -0.16 36.40
CA VAL A 284 -13.06 -0.12 37.85
C VAL A 284 -11.70 -0.49 38.49
N VAL A 285 -10.99 -1.47 37.95
CA VAL A 285 -9.66 -1.84 38.42
C VAL A 285 -8.64 -0.73 38.19
N LEU A 286 -8.83 0.11 37.21
CA LEU A 286 -7.96 1.27 36.92
C LEU A 286 -8.32 2.50 37.75
N ASP A 287 -9.33 2.42 38.63
CA ASP A 287 -9.75 3.53 39.49
C ASP A 287 -8.59 4.06 40.36
N GLY A 288 -8.32 5.36 40.26
CA GLY A 288 -7.25 6.02 41.00
C GLY A 288 -5.80 5.61 40.60
N VAL A 289 -5.62 4.79 39.58
CA VAL A 289 -4.29 4.46 39.05
C VAL A 289 -3.72 5.69 38.33
N PRO A 290 -2.43 6.05 38.51
CA PRO A 290 -1.83 7.21 37.80
C PRO A 290 -1.50 6.91 36.33
N LEU A 291 -2.41 6.22 35.64
CA LEU A 291 -2.27 5.89 34.23
C LEU A 291 -2.34 7.17 33.39
N THR A 292 -1.30 7.47 32.60
CA THR A 292 -1.26 8.64 31.72
C THR A 292 -1.66 8.30 30.29
N LYS A 293 -1.32 7.09 29.84
CA LYS A 293 -1.63 6.63 28.48
C LYS A 293 -2.28 5.26 28.50
N LEU A 294 -3.46 5.17 27.88
CA LEU A 294 -4.18 3.92 27.62
C LEU A 294 -4.42 3.76 26.12
N THR A 295 -3.93 2.65 25.59
CA THR A 295 -4.12 2.26 24.18
C THR A 295 -4.84 0.93 24.11
N ILE A 296 -5.89 0.85 23.32
CA ILE A 296 -6.70 -0.35 23.09
C ILE A 296 -6.87 -0.50 21.58
N GLU A 297 -6.24 -1.51 20.99
CA GLU A 297 -6.16 -1.69 19.54
C GLU A 297 -6.59 -3.11 19.13
N ASP A 298 -7.18 -3.25 17.93
CA ASP A 298 -7.61 -4.52 17.36
C ASP A 298 -8.58 -5.26 18.30
N VAL A 299 -9.68 -4.62 18.61
CA VAL A 299 -10.65 -5.10 19.61
C VAL A 299 -11.80 -5.82 18.97
N THR A 300 -12.09 -7.06 19.42
CA THR A 300 -13.37 -7.73 19.15
C THR A 300 -14.28 -7.55 20.35
N LEU A 301 -15.27 -6.67 20.26
CA LEU A 301 -16.24 -6.43 21.32
C LEU A 301 -17.39 -7.46 21.23
N MET A 302 -17.50 -8.27 22.29
CA MET A 302 -18.55 -9.29 22.45
C MET A 302 -19.69 -8.75 23.30
N GLY A 303 -20.47 -7.82 22.78
CA GLY A 303 -21.56 -7.17 23.48
C GLY A 303 -22.16 -6.02 22.69
N GLU A 304 -23.06 -5.28 23.33
CA GLU A 304 -23.79 -4.15 22.76
C GLU A 304 -23.10 -2.78 23.02
N GLY A 305 -21.97 -2.77 23.75
CA GLY A 305 -21.25 -1.54 24.13
C GLY A 305 -21.88 -0.80 25.34
N TRP A 306 -22.57 -1.49 26.20
CA TRP A 306 -23.22 -0.91 27.40
C TRP A 306 -22.28 -0.88 28.60
N TRP A 307 -21.67 0.27 28.89
CA TRP A 307 -20.70 0.46 29.98
C TRP A 307 -21.24 1.27 31.17
N GLY A 308 -22.54 1.27 31.39
CA GLY A 308 -23.24 2.15 32.36
C GLY A 308 -22.82 2.02 33.82
N LYS A 309 -22.21 0.89 34.24
CA LYS A 309 -21.75 0.68 35.62
C LYS A 309 -20.42 1.37 35.94
N ALA A 310 -19.68 1.84 34.98
CA ALA A 310 -18.39 2.51 35.18
C ALA A 310 -18.49 3.95 35.70
N SER A 311 -19.68 4.45 35.98
CA SER A 311 -19.96 5.86 36.25
C SER A 311 -19.29 6.47 37.49
N GLN A 312 -18.71 5.66 38.38
CA GLN A 312 -18.10 6.10 39.64
C GLN A 312 -16.56 6.04 39.64
N THR A 313 -15.93 5.57 38.58
CA THR A 313 -14.47 5.45 38.50
C THR A 313 -13.79 6.79 38.27
N ASP A 314 -12.57 6.94 38.74
CA ASP A 314 -11.73 8.14 38.55
C ASP A 314 -10.54 7.83 37.68
N LEU A 315 -10.65 8.21 36.39
CA LEU A 315 -9.62 8.05 35.37
C LEU A 315 -9.00 9.41 34.96
N ARG A 316 -9.03 10.41 35.85
CA ARG A 316 -8.52 11.77 35.55
C ARG A 316 -7.04 11.85 35.22
N SER A 317 -6.26 10.84 35.56
CA SER A 317 -4.83 10.76 35.26
C SER A 317 -4.53 10.49 33.76
N ILE A 318 -5.52 9.99 33.01
CA ILE A 318 -5.33 9.67 31.61
C ILE A 318 -5.32 10.96 30.79
N ASP A 319 -4.17 11.25 30.16
CA ASP A 319 -3.95 12.35 29.24
C ASP A 319 -4.12 11.93 27.78
N GLU A 320 -3.76 10.68 27.45
CA GLU A 320 -3.80 10.10 26.13
C GLU A 320 -4.64 8.82 26.10
N PHE A 321 -5.67 8.81 25.29
CA PHE A 321 -6.54 7.65 25.12
C PHE A 321 -6.68 7.28 23.62
N TYR A 322 -6.36 6.04 23.33
CA TYR A 322 -6.42 5.45 21.98
C TYR A 322 -7.32 4.24 22.02
N ILE A 323 -8.34 4.22 21.16
CA ILE A 323 -9.17 3.03 20.94
C ILE A 323 -9.37 2.91 19.43
N ARG A 324 -8.76 1.88 18.83
CA ARG A 324 -8.62 1.76 17.38
C ARG A 324 -9.03 0.37 16.90
N ASN A 325 -9.58 0.33 15.70
CA ASN A 325 -9.92 -0.89 14.99
C ASN A 325 -10.80 -1.83 15.87
N VAL A 326 -11.92 -1.29 16.33
CA VAL A 326 -12.90 -2.07 17.09
C VAL A 326 -13.87 -2.75 16.15
N VAL A 327 -13.89 -4.08 16.20
CA VAL A 327 -14.86 -4.92 15.51
C VAL A 327 -16.02 -5.21 16.45
N ILE A 328 -17.21 -4.81 16.07
CA ILE A 328 -18.46 -5.02 16.82
C ILE A 328 -19.54 -5.52 15.86
N LEU A 329 -20.54 -6.23 16.38
CA LEU A 329 -21.65 -6.77 15.57
C LEU A 329 -22.52 -5.70 14.91
N ASP A 330 -22.64 -4.54 15.57
CA ASP A 330 -23.43 -3.39 15.09
C ASP A 330 -22.56 -2.18 14.82
N VAL A 331 -22.90 -1.03 15.39
CA VAL A 331 -22.21 0.24 15.19
C VAL A 331 -21.45 0.61 16.46
N PHE A 332 -20.16 0.92 16.30
CA PHE A 332 -19.35 1.36 17.44
C PHE A 332 -19.88 2.70 17.99
N VAL A 333 -20.13 2.74 19.28
CA VAL A 333 -20.44 3.94 20.07
C VAL A 333 -19.61 3.89 21.34
N MET A 334 -18.71 4.85 21.53
CA MET A 334 -18.11 5.05 22.84
C MET A 334 -19.17 5.74 23.73
N PRO A 335 -19.61 5.12 24.83
CA PRO A 335 -20.68 5.71 25.64
C PRO A 335 -20.27 7.08 26.20
N CYS A 336 -21.20 8.02 26.16
CA CYS A 336 -21.05 9.36 26.73
C CYS A 336 -20.55 9.37 28.17
N LEU A 337 -20.90 8.35 28.92
CA LEU A 337 -20.45 8.18 30.31
C LEU A 337 -18.95 8.15 30.46
N THR A 338 -18.22 7.55 29.49
CA THR A 338 -16.74 7.48 29.56
C THR A 338 -16.09 8.84 29.47
N SER A 339 -16.72 9.82 28.82
CA SER A 339 -16.21 11.20 28.74
C SER A 339 -16.19 11.91 30.09
N HIS A 340 -17.07 11.51 31.03
CA HIS A 340 -17.06 12.02 32.40
C HIS A 340 -15.90 11.47 33.24
N LEU A 341 -15.38 10.31 32.89
CA LEU A 341 -14.27 9.68 33.56
C LEU A 341 -12.92 10.29 33.13
N LEU A 342 -12.82 10.74 31.89
CA LEU A 342 -11.58 11.20 31.22
C LEU A 342 -11.47 12.74 31.25
N LYS A 343 -11.60 13.37 32.40
CA LYS A 343 -11.74 14.84 32.55
C LYS A 343 -10.53 15.64 32.04
N ASN A 344 -9.33 15.09 32.15
CA ASN A 344 -8.09 15.78 31.79
C ASN A 344 -7.52 15.37 30.43
N LEU A 345 -8.29 14.59 29.67
CA LEU A 345 -7.85 14.05 28.40
C LEU A 345 -7.42 15.18 27.43
N GLN A 346 -6.23 15.04 26.87
CA GLN A 346 -5.64 15.98 25.89
C GLN A 346 -5.58 15.37 24.50
N TYR A 347 -5.37 14.07 24.39
CA TYR A 347 -5.29 13.33 23.15
C TYR A 347 -6.33 12.21 23.10
N LEU A 348 -7.21 12.23 22.10
CA LEU A 348 -8.21 11.20 21.86
C LEU A 348 -8.07 10.66 20.42
N ASP A 349 -7.84 9.37 20.30
CA ASP A 349 -7.79 8.68 19.03
C ASP A 349 -8.86 7.60 18.96
N LEU A 350 -9.79 7.77 18.05
CA LEU A 350 -10.87 6.84 17.73
C LEU A 350 -10.81 6.43 16.25
N SER A 351 -9.62 6.31 15.70
CA SER A 351 -9.45 5.95 14.29
C SER A 351 -9.86 4.50 14.00
N ASP A 352 -10.30 4.27 12.78
CA ASP A 352 -10.62 2.95 12.23
C ASP A 352 -11.71 2.16 13.01
N ASN A 353 -12.75 2.84 13.55
CA ASN A 353 -13.78 2.25 14.41
C ASN A 353 -15.18 2.15 13.78
N LEU A 354 -15.33 2.44 12.50
CA LEU A 354 -16.63 2.47 11.83
C LEU A 354 -17.62 3.50 12.41
N LEU A 355 -17.14 4.56 13.09
CA LEU A 355 -17.99 5.65 13.56
C LEU A 355 -18.72 6.31 12.40
N THR A 356 -20.02 6.57 12.60
CA THR A 356 -20.87 7.34 11.70
C THR A 356 -21.11 8.74 12.25
N ASP A 357 -21.72 9.63 11.47
CA ASP A 357 -22.06 10.98 11.94
C ASP A 357 -22.98 10.96 13.18
N LEU A 358 -23.92 10.01 13.27
CA LEU A 358 -24.81 9.84 14.41
C LEU A 358 -24.09 9.33 15.65
N THR A 359 -23.29 8.29 15.49
CA THR A 359 -22.57 7.68 16.62
C THR A 359 -21.45 8.57 17.15
N LEU A 360 -20.86 9.41 16.30
CA LEU A 360 -19.90 10.44 16.73
C LEU A 360 -20.60 11.51 17.59
N GLU A 361 -21.82 11.91 17.27
CA GLU A 361 -22.60 12.86 18.08
C GLU A 361 -22.91 12.29 19.47
N GLU A 362 -23.28 11.03 19.53
CA GLU A 362 -23.50 10.30 20.78
C GLU A 362 -22.20 10.13 21.59
N THR A 363 -21.11 9.75 20.93
CA THR A 363 -19.78 9.56 21.56
C THR A 363 -19.27 10.84 22.20
N LEU A 364 -19.40 11.97 21.51
CA LEU A 364 -18.94 13.28 22.01
C LEU A 364 -19.92 13.96 22.95
N CYS A 365 -21.04 13.33 23.27
CA CYS A 365 -22.01 13.70 24.31
C CYS A 365 -22.69 15.07 24.19
N GLY A 366 -22.57 15.79 23.16
CA GLY A 366 -23.17 17.13 23.10
C GLY A 366 -22.83 18.10 24.26
N THR A 367 -22.18 17.61 25.35
CA THR A 367 -21.83 18.38 26.54
C THR A 367 -20.33 18.53 26.66
N THR A 368 -19.84 19.72 26.42
CA THR A 368 -18.43 20.05 26.28
C THR A 368 -17.66 20.24 27.58
N GLN A 369 -18.34 20.22 28.69
CA GLN A 369 -17.69 20.51 29.97
C GLN A 369 -16.76 19.39 30.47
N THR A 370 -16.90 18.20 29.91
CA THR A 370 -16.17 17.01 30.39
C THR A 370 -14.81 16.83 29.71
N LEU A 371 -14.68 17.20 28.42
CA LEU A 371 -13.47 17.02 27.60
C LEU A 371 -12.84 18.37 27.19
N LYS A 372 -12.85 19.34 28.11
CA LYS A 372 -12.42 20.74 27.85
C LYS A 372 -10.95 20.90 27.50
N ASP A 373 -10.11 19.93 27.85
CA ASP A 373 -8.65 20.01 27.72
C ASP A 373 -8.12 19.33 26.46
N ILE A 374 -9.02 18.77 25.63
CA ILE A 374 -8.64 18.12 24.37
C ILE A 374 -7.93 19.10 23.44
N ARG A 375 -6.76 18.66 22.97
CA ARG A 375 -5.90 19.35 22.00
C ARG A 375 -5.79 18.61 20.67
N VAL A 376 -5.83 17.29 20.71
CA VAL A 376 -5.70 16.43 19.53
C VAL A 376 -6.86 15.46 19.47
N LEU A 377 -7.53 15.44 18.32
CA LEU A 377 -8.57 14.47 17.97
C LEU A 377 -8.22 13.74 16.70
N ASN A 378 -8.28 12.43 16.71
CA ASN A 378 -8.15 11.59 15.53
C ASN A 378 -9.40 10.73 15.34
N PHE A 379 -10.11 10.94 14.25
CA PHE A 379 -11.28 10.16 13.80
C PHE A 379 -11.06 9.57 12.41
N SER A 380 -9.82 9.46 11.96
CA SER A 380 -9.49 8.94 10.63
C SER A 380 -9.97 7.51 10.42
N GLY A 381 -10.20 7.13 9.17
CA GLY A 381 -10.59 5.75 8.83
C GLY A 381 -12.02 5.36 9.26
N ASN A 382 -12.86 6.31 9.65
CA ASN A 382 -14.22 6.07 10.08
C ASN A 382 -15.24 6.24 8.93
N ALA A 383 -16.50 5.87 9.17
CA ALA A 383 -17.59 5.93 8.20
C ALA A 383 -18.32 7.31 8.18
N LEU A 384 -17.61 8.39 8.49
CA LEU A 384 -18.12 9.76 8.52
C LEU A 384 -18.41 10.25 7.10
N LYS A 385 -19.55 10.91 6.90
CA LYS A 385 -20.00 11.42 5.59
C LYS A 385 -20.31 12.90 5.58
N SER A 386 -20.53 13.52 6.74
CA SER A 386 -20.94 14.92 6.90
C SER A 386 -19.86 15.77 7.58
N LEU A 387 -19.07 16.50 6.80
CA LEU A 387 -18.07 17.42 7.33
C LEU A 387 -18.70 18.54 8.20
N SER A 388 -19.91 18.98 7.87
CA SER A 388 -20.65 19.98 8.67
C SER A 388 -21.03 19.45 10.05
N THR A 389 -21.35 18.18 10.18
CA THR A 389 -21.64 17.56 11.48
C THR A 389 -20.39 17.53 12.34
N VAL A 390 -19.27 17.05 11.78
CA VAL A 390 -17.99 16.99 12.50
C VAL A 390 -17.55 18.38 12.94
N SER A 391 -17.55 19.37 12.02
CA SER A 391 -17.12 20.73 12.35
C SER A 391 -17.95 21.34 13.48
N ARG A 392 -19.29 21.17 13.45
CA ARG A 392 -20.22 21.62 14.49
C ARG A 392 -19.92 20.94 15.84
N LEU A 393 -19.65 19.66 15.84
CA LEU A 393 -19.34 18.93 17.07
C LEU A 393 -18.04 19.38 17.70
N VAL A 394 -16.97 19.56 16.90
CA VAL A 394 -15.64 19.92 17.41
C VAL A 394 -15.50 21.41 17.76
N THR A 395 -16.39 22.29 17.27
CA THR A 395 -16.42 23.73 17.64
C THR A 395 -16.41 23.97 19.15
N LYS A 396 -16.92 23.00 19.89
CA LYS A 396 -17.06 23.07 21.33
C LYS A 396 -15.73 22.89 22.08
N PHE A 397 -14.70 22.33 21.45
CA PHE A 397 -13.41 22.09 22.08
C PHE A 397 -12.48 23.30 21.91
N SER A 398 -12.50 24.19 22.90
CA SER A 398 -11.82 25.50 22.84
C SER A 398 -10.28 25.41 22.84
N LYS A 399 -9.68 24.24 23.12
CA LYS A 399 -8.24 24.00 23.11
C LYS A 399 -7.77 23.12 21.94
N LEU A 400 -8.71 22.70 21.06
CA LEU A 400 -8.40 21.82 19.94
C LEU A 400 -7.50 22.52 18.94
N THR A 401 -6.33 21.94 18.73
CA THR A 401 -5.32 22.43 17.78
C THR A 401 -5.12 21.47 16.59
N HIS A 402 -5.32 20.16 16.80
CA HIS A 402 -5.09 19.13 15.77
C HIS A 402 -6.33 18.28 15.60
N LEU A 403 -6.76 18.14 14.35
CA LEU A 403 -7.87 17.28 13.96
C LEU A 403 -7.49 16.43 12.75
N ASP A 404 -7.56 15.11 12.91
CA ASP A 404 -7.44 14.15 11.80
C ASP A 404 -8.79 13.47 11.55
N ILE A 405 -9.34 13.68 10.38
CA ILE A 405 -10.57 13.06 9.88
C ILE A 405 -10.38 12.53 8.48
N SER A 406 -9.17 12.05 8.21
CA SER A 406 -8.76 11.46 6.93
C SER A 406 -9.37 10.07 6.71
N ARG A 407 -9.26 9.57 5.48
CA ARG A 407 -9.73 8.22 5.08
C ARG A 407 -11.21 7.96 5.43
N THR A 408 -12.04 8.97 5.26
CA THR A 408 -13.47 8.96 5.57
C THR A 408 -14.34 9.03 4.31
N GLY A 409 -15.65 8.97 4.47
CA GLY A 409 -16.61 8.93 3.37
C GLY A 409 -17.04 10.30 2.82
N TYR A 410 -16.34 11.38 3.13
CA TYR A 410 -16.73 12.73 2.62
C TYR A 410 -16.63 12.79 1.11
N SER A 411 -17.66 13.33 0.48
CA SER A 411 -17.69 13.55 -0.97
C SER A 411 -17.95 15.01 -1.34
N PHE A 412 -18.46 15.78 -0.41
CA PHE A 412 -18.86 17.17 -0.59
C PHE A 412 -18.35 18.04 0.56
N MET A 413 -17.79 19.20 0.24
CA MET A 413 -17.37 20.22 1.22
C MET A 413 -18.46 21.30 1.28
N PRO A 414 -19.08 21.54 2.45
CA PRO A 414 -20.09 22.59 2.62
C PRO A 414 -19.53 23.98 2.29
N SER A 415 -20.43 24.96 2.04
CA SER A 415 -20.00 26.34 1.76
C SER A 415 -19.40 27.05 2.97
N SER A 416 -19.80 26.67 4.18
CA SER A 416 -19.24 27.21 5.44
C SER A 416 -19.34 26.16 6.54
N CYS A 417 -18.40 26.17 7.45
CA CYS A 417 -18.32 25.26 8.60
C CYS A 417 -17.89 26.03 9.85
N PRO A 418 -18.53 25.78 11.00
CA PRO A 418 -18.06 26.29 12.27
C PRO A 418 -16.89 25.45 12.77
N TRP A 419 -15.71 26.05 12.91
CA TRP A 419 -14.53 25.40 13.49
C TRP A 419 -14.08 26.12 14.75
N PRO A 420 -13.38 25.45 15.69
CA PRO A 420 -12.76 26.15 16.81
C PRO A 420 -11.65 27.08 16.29
N SER A 421 -11.60 28.29 16.84
CA SER A 421 -10.61 29.31 16.43
C SER A 421 -9.14 28.92 16.75
N THR A 422 -8.94 27.88 17.52
CA THR A 422 -7.63 27.33 17.90
C THR A 422 -7.09 26.26 16.93
N LEU A 423 -7.90 25.84 15.93
CA LEU A 423 -7.52 24.76 15.02
C LEU A 423 -6.40 25.22 14.08
N GLN A 424 -5.26 24.52 14.16
CA GLN A 424 -4.04 24.78 13.39
C GLN A 424 -3.71 23.68 12.40
N PHE A 425 -4.00 22.43 12.74
CA PHE A 425 -3.75 21.26 11.91
C PHE A 425 -5.08 20.59 11.55
N LEU A 426 -5.27 20.37 10.24
CA LEU A 426 -6.43 19.62 9.73
C LEU A 426 -6.00 18.63 8.66
N ASN A 427 -6.23 17.35 8.91
CA ASN A 427 -6.06 16.28 7.94
C ASN A 427 -7.43 15.77 7.47
N ILE A 428 -7.72 15.96 6.19
CA ILE A 428 -8.92 15.46 5.50
C ILE A 428 -8.53 14.74 4.21
N SER A 429 -7.37 14.08 4.24
CA SER A 429 -6.87 13.28 3.13
C SER A 429 -7.68 11.99 2.93
N GLY A 430 -7.56 11.38 1.77
CA GLY A 430 -8.23 10.11 1.47
C GLY A 430 -9.76 10.18 1.43
N ALA A 431 -10.33 11.36 1.21
CA ALA A 431 -11.75 11.58 0.96
C ALA A 431 -12.04 11.63 -0.56
N LYS A 432 -13.19 12.15 -0.95
CA LYS A 432 -13.60 12.23 -2.37
C LYS A 432 -13.90 13.66 -2.80
N PHE A 433 -13.27 14.66 -2.17
CA PHE A 433 -13.53 16.05 -2.48
C PHE A 433 -13.11 16.40 -3.91
N THR A 434 -13.97 17.12 -4.61
CA THR A 434 -13.74 17.60 -5.98
C THR A 434 -13.48 19.10 -6.05
N ALA A 435 -13.84 19.84 -5.01
CA ALA A 435 -13.66 21.28 -4.91
C ALA A 435 -13.45 21.71 -3.45
N ILE A 436 -12.75 22.82 -3.27
CA ILE A 436 -12.52 23.49 -1.98
C ILE A 436 -13.54 24.63 -1.83
N THR A 437 -14.01 24.83 -0.60
CA THR A 437 -14.96 25.87 -0.25
C THR A 437 -14.46 26.68 0.96
N PRO A 438 -15.09 27.83 1.28
CA PRO A 438 -14.81 28.57 2.50
C PRO A 438 -15.15 27.84 3.82
N CYS A 439 -15.49 26.55 3.77
CA CYS A 439 -15.61 25.70 4.96
C CYS A 439 -14.27 25.51 5.69
N LEU A 440 -13.12 25.62 5.01
CA LEU A 440 -11.83 25.49 5.65
C LEU A 440 -11.52 26.69 6.56
N PRO A 441 -11.05 26.47 7.81
CA PRO A 441 -10.74 27.56 8.73
C PRO A 441 -9.47 28.32 8.28
N GLN A 442 -9.47 29.62 8.45
CA GLN A 442 -8.33 30.47 8.09
C GLN A 442 -7.19 30.45 9.10
N THR A 443 -7.37 29.75 10.22
CA THR A 443 -6.37 29.58 11.29
C THR A 443 -5.39 28.44 11.04
N LEU A 444 -5.57 27.68 9.95
CA LEU A 444 -4.76 26.52 9.65
C LEU A 444 -3.33 26.90 9.34
N GLU A 445 -2.39 26.23 10.03
CA GLU A 445 -0.95 26.24 9.73
C GLU A 445 -0.57 25.04 8.87
N VAL A 446 -1.23 23.90 9.07
CA VAL A 446 -1.00 22.66 8.33
C VAL A 446 -2.33 22.10 7.80
N LEU A 447 -2.37 21.81 6.50
CA LEU A 447 -3.55 21.26 5.83
C LEU A 447 -3.17 20.08 4.94
N ASP A 448 -3.72 18.90 5.23
CA ASP A 448 -3.58 17.74 4.37
C ASP A 448 -4.88 17.43 3.62
N LEU A 449 -4.82 17.53 2.32
CA LEU A 449 -5.86 17.23 1.34
C LEU A 449 -5.43 16.13 0.36
N SER A 450 -4.38 15.38 0.70
CA SER A 450 -3.86 14.32 -0.17
C SER A 450 -4.91 13.26 -0.49
N ASN A 451 -4.74 12.58 -1.63
CA ASN A 451 -5.61 11.47 -2.05
C ASN A 451 -7.12 11.85 -2.14
N ASN A 452 -7.39 13.02 -2.72
CA ASN A 452 -8.71 13.49 -3.05
C ASN A 452 -8.91 13.55 -4.60
N ASN A 453 -9.95 14.25 -5.06
CA ASN A 453 -10.22 14.42 -6.49
C ASN A 453 -10.14 15.90 -6.92
N LEU A 454 -9.33 16.69 -6.22
CA LEU A 454 -9.20 18.12 -6.43
C LEU A 454 -8.46 18.43 -7.75
N LYS A 455 -8.93 19.47 -8.44
CA LYS A 455 -8.34 19.96 -9.69
C LYS A 455 -7.71 21.35 -9.56
N ASP A 456 -8.18 22.13 -8.62
CA ASP A 456 -7.72 23.49 -8.35
C ASP A 456 -7.84 23.83 -6.86
N PHE A 457 -7.21 24.93 -6.46
CA PHE A 457 -7.28 25.46 -5.11
C PHE A 457 -7.28 27.01 -5.18
N THR A 458 -8.43 27.60 -4.83
CA THR A 458 -8.64 29.06 -4.99
C THR A 458 -8.87 29.81 -3.69
N LEU A 459 -8.96 29.10 -2.55
CA LEU A 459 -9.22 29.71 -1.25
C LEU A 459 -7.95 30.37 -0.69
N LEU A 460 -8.09 31.57 -0.11
CA LEU A 460 -7.03 32.27 0.59
C LEU A 460 -6.85 31.71 2.02
N LEU A 461 -5.66 31.19 2.33
CA LEU A 461 -5.26 30.72 3.66
C LEU A 461 -3.97 31.43 4.13
N PRO A 462 -4.09 32.58 4.78
CA PRO A 462 -2.97 33.52 4.99
C PRO A 462 -1.94 33.03 5.99
N VAL A 463 -2.26 32.12 6.90
CA VAL A 463 -1.33 31.62 7.94
C VAL A 463 -0.77 30.24 7.62
N LEU A 464 -1.22 29.61 6.53
CA LEU A 464 -0.84 28.24 6.14
C LEU A 464 0.67 28.16 5.85
N ARG A 465 1.33 27.17 6.46
CA ARG A 465 2.76 26.88 6.31
C ARG A 465 3.02 25.62 5.54
N GLU A 466 2.18 24.60 5.72
CA GLU A 466 2.33 23.30 5.08
C GLU A 466 1.04 22.89 4.37
N LEU A 467 1.15 22.52 3.10
CA LEU A 467 0.02 22.11 2.28
C LEU A 467 0.36 20.80 1.56
N TYR A 468 -0.44 19.77 1.83
CA TYR A 468 -0.30 18.45 1.25
C TYR A 468 -1.44 18.20 0.26
N LEU A 469 -1.11 18.06 -1.03
CA LEU A 469 -2.03 17.86 -2.16
C LEU A 469 -1.71 16.62 -2.99
N SER A 470 -0.84 15.74 -2.51
CA SER A 470 -0.44 14.55 -3.26
C SER A 470 -1.62 13.64 -3.57
N GLY A 471 -1.57 12.91 -4.71
CA GLY A 471 -2.64 11.97 -5.10
C GLY A 471 -3.95 12.64 -5.49
N ASN A 472 -3.92 13.84 -6.08
CA ASN A 472 -5.08 14.57 -6.59
C ASN A 472 -5.10 14.61 -8.14
N LYS A 473 -5.79 15.58 -8.70
CA LYS A 473 -5.94 15.78 -10.16
C LYS A 473 -5.54 17.17 -10.62
N PHE A 474 -4.56 17.77 -9.95
CA PHE A 474 -4.05 19.09 -10.31
C PHE A 474 -3.29 19.03 -11.64
N LEU A 475 -3.62 19.94 -12.54
CA LEU A 475 -2.93 20.14 -13.81
C LEU A 475 -1.83 21.20 -13.73
N ARG A 476 -1.91 22.08 -12.74
CA ARG A 476 -0.97 23.19 -12.49
C ARG A 476 -0.80 23.38 -11.00
N LEU A 477 0.28 24.04 -10.61
CA LEU A 477 0.46 24.47 -9.22
C LEU A 477 -0.65 25.45 -8.82
N PRO A 478 -1.18 25.35 -7.61
CA PRO A 478 -2.09 26.40 -7.09
C PRO A 478 -1.34 27.74 -6.97
N SER A 479 -2.08 28.84 -7.01
CA SER A 479 -1.45 30.17 -6.93
C SER A 479 -0.84 30.44 -5.54
N GLY A 480 0.43 30.78 -5.46
CA GLY A 480 1.11 31.16 -4.22
C GLY A 480 0.52 32.39 -3.54
N LEU A 481 -0.20 33.24 -4.28
CA LEU A 481 -0.94 34.38 -3.70
C LEU A 481 -2.01 33.97 -2.70
N SER A 482 -2.51 32.73 -2.83
CA SER A 482 -3.47 32.17 -1.86
C SER A 482 -2.79 31.75 -0.53
N PHE A 483 -1.47 31.64 -0.52
CA PHE A 483 -0.69 31.09 0.60
C PHE A 483 0.57 31.90 0.88
N PRO A 484 0.48 33.14 1.36
CA PRO A 484 1.63 34.05 1.51
C PRO A 484 2.70 33.56 2.50
N ASN A 485 2.37 32.64 3.40
CA ASN A 485 3.28 32.10 4.41
C ASN A 485 3.66 30.61 4.18
N LEU A 486 3.31 30.03 3.02
CA LEU A 486 3.57 28.63 2.74
C LEU A 486 5.07 28.36 2.63
N GLN A 487 5.55 27.37 3.38
CA GLN A 487 6.94 26.90 3.44
C GLN A 487 7.12 25.55 2.76
N THR A 488 6.12 24.65 2.90
CA THR A 488 6.18 23.31 2.32
C THR A 488 4.94 23.07 1.48
N LEU A 489 5.15 22.61 0.24
CA LEU A 489 4.10 22.16 -0.67
C LEU A 489 4.42 20.77 -1.19
N THR A 490 3.53 19.79 -0.94
CA THR A 490 3.61 18.47 -1.57
C THR A 490 2.45 18.29 -2.54
N ILE A 491 2.77 18.00 -3.79
CA ILE A 491 1.81 17.85 -4.89
C ILE A 491 2.20 16.70 -5.83
N GLN A 492 2.86 15.70 -5.25
CA GLN A 492 3.26 14.47 -5.95
C GLN A 492 2.05 13.68 -6.44
N SER A 493 2.28 12.78 -7.41
CA SER A 493 1.24 11.84 -7.88
C SER A 493 -0.06 12.54 -8.31
N ASN A 494 0.08 13.65 -9.03
CA ASN A 494 -0.99 14.40 -9.66
C ASN A 494 -0.94 14.27 -11.20
N THR A 495 -1.51 15.22 -11.89
CA THR A 495 -1.48 15.31 -13.36
C THR A 495 -0.81 16.60 -13.84
N LEU A 496 0.16 17.09 -13.07
CA LEU A 496 0.92 18.28 -13.46
C LEU A 496 1.66 18.04 -14.77
N ASN A 497 1.45 18.94 -15.72
CA ASN A 497 2.13 18.86 -17.01
C ASN A 497 3.50 19.55 -16.98
N MET A 498 3.60 20.67 -16.32
CA MET A 498 4.81 21.44 -16.12
C MET A 498 4.61 22.48 -15.01
N PHE A 499 5.70 22.99 -14.49
CA PHE A 499 5.75 24.20 -13.67
C PHE A 499 7.08 24.90 -13.95
N GLY A 500 7.19 26.18 -13.56
CA GLY A 500 8.37 26.94 -13.88
C GLY A 500 8.56 28.13 -12.92
N LYS A 501 9.58 28.94 -13.22
CA LYS A 501 9.95 30.10 -12.41
C LYS A 501 8.78 31.06 -12.19
N THR A 502 7.94 31.26 -13.20
CA THR A 502 6.77 32.16 -13.14
C THR A 502 5.72 31.67 -12.16
N ASP A 503 5.49 30.36 -12.08
CA ASP A 503 4.54 29.78 -11.15
C ASP A 503 5.05 29.91 -9.71
N LEU A 504 6.34 29.65 -9.51
CA LEU A 504 6.99 29.69 -8.21
C LEU A 504 7.21 31.10 -7.67
N GLN A 505 7.35 32.11 -8.52
CA GLN A 505 7.45 33.53 -8.11
C GLN A 505 6.22 34.03 -7.34
N SER A 506 5.08 33.38 -7.47
CA SER A 506 3.89 33.72 -6.70
C SER A 506 3.98 33.35 -5.21
N TYR A 507 4.91 32.47 -4.84
CA TYR A 507 5.14 32.05 -3.47
C TYR A 507 6.25 32.90 -2.82
N GLN A 508 5.97 33.44 -1.65
CA GLN A 508 6.90 34.36 -0.98
C GLN A 508 7.88 33.67 -0.03
N ARG A 509 7.50 32.50 0.51
CA ARG A 509 8.24 31.78 1.57
C ARG A 509 8.36 30.29 1.34
N LEU A 510 8.14 29.82 0.12
CA LEU A 510 8.21 28.40 -0.18
C LEU A 510 9.68 27.95 -0.19
N ASP A 511 10.04 27.09 0.76
CA ASP A 511 11.37 26.52 0.90
C ASP A 511 11.43 25.12 0.29
N ASN A 512 10.39 24.31 0.54
CA ASN A 512 10.32 22.88 0.14
C ASN A 512 9.18 22.63 -0.83
N LEU A 513 9.51 22.07 -1.99
CA LEU A 513 8.54 21.61 -2.98
C LEU A 513 8.76 20.14 -3.28
N GLN A 514 7.70 19.35 -3.18
CA GLN A 514 7.65 17.95 -3.63
C GLN A 514 6.59 17.82 -4.73
N ALA A 515 7.03 17.79 -5.97
CA ALA A 515 6.17 17.77 -7.14
C ALA A 515 6.44 16.59 -8.08
N GLY A 516 7.26 15.63 -7.68
CA GLY A 516 7.60 14.45 -8.47
C GLY A 516 6.42 13.53 -8.77
N GLN A 517 6.65 12.45 -9.49
CA GLN A 517 5.64 11.44 -9.85
C GLN A 517 4.41 12.05 -10.56
N ASN A 518 4.61 13.07 -11.37
CA ASN A 518 3.58 13.72 -12.17
C ASN A 518 3.74 13.38 -13.67
N LYS A 519 2.84 13.90 -14.51
CA LYS A 519 2.84 13.65 -15.97
C LYS A 519 3.54 14.78 -16.73
N PHE A 520 4.82 14.92 -16.50
CA PHE A 520 5.57 16.06 -17.04
C PHE A 520 5.76 16.01 -18.53
N VAL A 521 5.45 17.15 -19.17
CA VAL A 521 5.83 17.44 -20.55
C VAL A 521 7.23 18.02 -20.52
N CYS A 522 8.24 17.23 -20.89
CA CYS A 522 9.63 17.63 -20.87
C CYS A 522 9.95 18.58 -22.04
N SER A 523 9.49 19.81 -21.92
CA SER A 523 9.90 20.91 -22.76
C SER A 523 11.30 21.41 -22.38
N CYS A 524 11.96 22.13 -23.27
CA CYS A 524 13.30 22.68 -23.00
C CYS A 524 13.32 23.60 -21.77
N ASP A 525 12.30 24.44 -21.63
CA ASP A 525 12.20 25.36 -20.49
C ASP A 525 12.00 24.59 -19.17
N PHE A 526 11.13 23.57 -19.19
CA PHE A 526 10.87 22.73 -18.02
C PHE A 526 12.11 21.94 -17.60
N VAL A 527 12.76 21.25 -18.55
CA VAL A 527 13.96 20.44 -18.28
C VAL A 527 15.08 21.28 -17.72
N SER A 528 15.38 22.41 -18.37
CA SER A 528 16.46 23.32 -17.91
C SER A 528 16.17 23.91 -16.53
N PHE A 529 14.91 24.23 -16.26
CA PHE A 529 14.49 24.77 -14.98
C PHE A 529 14.62 23.72 -13.84
N VAL A 530 14.04 22.53 -14.03
CA VAL A 530 14.09 21.46 -13.01
C VAL A 530 15.53 21.00 -12.75
N GLN A 531 16.36 20.87 -13.80
CA GLN A 531 17.78 20.52 -13.64
C GLN A 531 18.55 21.58 -12.82
N LEU A 532 18.24 22.84 -12.99
CA LEU A 532 18.83 23.93 -12.21
C LEU A 532 18.43 23.84 -10.72
N GLU A 533 17.14 23.63 -10.44
CA GLU A 533 16.63 23.52 -9.08
C GLU A 533 17.16 22.27 -8.36
N LEU A 534 17.24 21.11 -9.06
CA LEU A 534 17.82 19.89 -8.52
C LEU A 534 19.31 20.00 -8.17
N GLN A 535 20.05 20.89 -8.86
CA GLN A 535 21.45 21.19 -8.56
C GLN A 535 21.63 22.24 -7.43
N GLY A 536 20.52 22.71 -6.85
CA GLY A 536 20.55 23.75 -5.79
C GLY A 536 20.87 25.14 -6.31
N GLY A 537 20.76 25.38 -7.62
CA GLY A 537 21.01 26.69 -8.25
C GLY A 537 19.84 27.68 -8.18
N GLY A 538 18.69 27.22 -7.71
CA GLY A 538 17.46 28.01 -7.54
C GLY A 538 17.20 28.44 -6.09
N GLY A 539 16.04 29.03 -5.87
CA GLY A 539 15.63 29.49 -4.54
C GLY A 539 14.77 28.49 -3.76
N ILE A 540 14.33 27.39 -4.37
CA ILE A 540 13.40 26.40 -3.80
C ILE A 540 14.04 25.03 -3.86
N GLN A 541 13.96 24.28 -2.76
CA GLN A 541 14.50 22.93 -2.69
C GLN A 541 13.44 21.91 -3.19
N LEU A 542 13.81 21.13 -4.21
CA LEU A 542 13.07 19.95 -4.61
C LEU A 542 13.52 18.78 -3.74
N THR A 543 12.71 18.43 -2.72
CA THR A 543 13.13 17.52 -1.65
C THR A 543 12.74 16.06 -1.85
N ASP A 544 12.00 15.76 -2.91
CA ASP A 544 11.51 14.41 -3.23
C ASP A 544 12.47 13.58 -4.12
N GLY A 545 13.69 14.07 -4.32
CA GLY A 545 14.76 13.35 -5.01
C GLY A 545 14.68 13.39 -6.53
N VAL A 546 15.82 13.16 -7.16
CA VAL A 546 16.05 13.31 -8.61
C VAL A 546 15.22 12.30 -9.40
N ASP A 547 15.09 11.09 -8.88
CA ASP A 547 14.39 9.99 -9.53
C ASP A 547 12.87 10.16 -9.58
N SER A 548 12.32 11.13 -8.83
CA SER A 548 10.89 11.42 -8.80
C SER A 548 10.40 12.24 -10.00
N TYR A 549 11.31 12.90 -10.72
CA TYR A 549 11.00 13.76 -11.88
C TYR A 549 11.24 13.02 -13.18
N ILE A 550 10.19 12.39 -13.71
CA ILE A 550 10.25 11.54 -14.89
C ILE A 550 9.44 12.19 -16.02
N CYS A 551 9.95 12.14 -17.23
CA CYS A 551 9.26 12.64 -18.42
C CYS A 551 8.13 11.68 -18.82
N ASP A 552 6.90 12.18 -18.93
CA ASP A 552 5.75 11.46 -19.50
C ASP A 552 5.63 11.74 -21.03
N SER A 553 5.97 12.93 -21.44
CA SER A 553 5.89 13.39 -22.83
C SER A 553 7.08 14.31 -23.16
N PRO A 554 7.55 14.36 -24.39
CA PRO A 554 7.15 13.57 -25.59
C PRO A 554 7.60 12.11 -25.54
N PHE A 555 7.02 11.26 -26.39
CA PHE A 555 7.22 9.81 -26.39
C PHE A 555 8.68 9.35 -26.32
N TYR A 556 9.56 10.00 -27.06
CA TYR A 556 10.99 9.65 -27.09
C TYR A 556 11.75 9.95 -25.81
N LEU A 557 11.15 10.68 -24.85
CA LEU A 557 11.67 10.95 -23.51
C LEU A 557 10.89 10.20 -22.42
N HIS A 558 9.84 9.48 -22.78
CA HIS A 558 8.98 8.81 -21.83
C HIS A 558 9.78 7.84 -20.94
N GLY A 559 9.59 7.96 -19.63
CA GLY A 559 10.29 7.16 -18.63
C GLY A 559 11.71 7.61 -18.30
N GLN A 560 12.25 8.65 -18.93
CA GLN A 560 13.59 9.15 -18.61
C GLN A 560 13.54 10.14 -17.45
N PRO A 561 14.44 10.03 -16.45
CA PRO A 561 14.60 11.03 -15.41
C PRO A 561 15.04 12.38 -16.01
N VAL A 562 14.45 13.48 -15.54
CA VAL A 562 14.67 14.83 -16.08
C VAL A 562 16.13 15.26 -15.99
N ASP A 563 16.86 14.83 -14.96
CA ASP A 563 18.28 15.16 -14.77
C ASP A 563 19.19 14.59 -15.86
N GLN A 564 18.80 13.44 -16.45
CA GLN A 564 19.54 12.75 -17.52
C GLN A 564 19.16 13.23 -18.91
N VAL A 565 18.04 13.96 -19.05
CA VAL A 565 17.57 14.43 -20.33
C VAL A 565 18.52 15.49 -20.91
N ARG A 566 18.98 15.30 -22.14
CA ARG A 566 19.79 16.26 -22.89
C ARG A 566 19.05 16.64 -24.17
N LEU A 567 18.54 17.87 -24.19
CA LEU A 567 17.81 18.40 -25.35
C LEU A 567 18.76 19.21 -26.23
N SER A 568 18.74 18.92 -27.54
CA SER A 568 19.53 19.69 -28.49
C SER A 568 18.88 21.05 -28.80
N VAL A 569 19.67 22.04 -29.18
CA VAL A 569 19.18 23.38 -29.55
C VAL A 569 18.15 23.31 -30.71
N VAL A 570 18.30 22.33 -31.58
CA VAL A 570 17.37 22.10 -32.72
C VAL A 570 16.01 21.64 -32.21
N MET A 571 15.99 20.77 -31.20
CA MET A 571 14.73 20.29 -30.57
C MET A 571 14.04 21.42 -29.81
N CYS A 572 14.81 22.28 -29.15
CA CYS A 572 14.26 23.38 -28.36
C CYS A 572 13.64 24.50 -29.25
N HIS A 573 14.19 24.70 -30.43
CA HIS A 573 13.72 25.73 -31.36
C HIS A 573 13.11 25.12 -32.64
N GLN A 574 12.42 24.00 -32.50
CA GLN A 574 11.89 23.20 -33.61
C GLN A 574 11.02 24.02 -34.58
N VAL A 575 10.15 24.89 -34.00
CA VAL A 575 9.28 25.78 -34.79
C VAL A 575 10.12 26.74 -35.65
N LEU A 576 11.18 27.31 -35.07
CA LEU A 576 12.06 28.22 -35.77
C LEU A 576 12.86 27.49 -36.86
N PHE A 577 13.42 26.33 -36.57
CA PHE A 577 14.14 25.53 -37.58
C PHE A 577 13.22 25.02 -38.67
N VAL A 578 11.99 24.59 -38.36
CA VAL A 578 11.00 24.16 -39.36
C VAL A 578 10.59 25.34 -40.21
N SER A 579 10.29 26.50 -39.63
CA SER A 579 9.89 27.70 -40.39
C SER A 579 11.01 28.20 -41.30
N VAL A 580 12.26 28.24 -40.83
CA VAL A 580 13.43 28.59 -41.63
C VAL A 580 13.67 27.57 -42.72
N SER A 581 13.56 26.25 -42.41
CA SER A 581 13.72 25.19 -43.40
C SER A 581 12.62 25.22 -44.46
N CYS A 582 11.36 25.46 -44.05
CA CYS A 582 10.23 25.63 -44.96
C CYS A 582 10.42 26.88 -45.85
N GLY A 583 10.86 28.01 -45.26
CA GLY A 583 11.17 29.22 -45.98
C GLY A 583 12.27 29.01 -47.01
N LEU A 584 13.35 28.33 -46.63
CA LEU A 584 14.44 27.98 -47.55
C LEU A 584 13.98 27.03 -48.65
N ALA A 585 13.17 26.01 -48.30
CA ALA A 585 12.58 25.07 -49.26
C ALA A 585 11.65 25.77 -50.27
N LEU A 586 10.81 26.69 -49.80
CA LEU A 586 9.96 27.50 -50.66
C LEU A 586 10.79 28.40 -51.56
N PHE A 587 11.86 29.02 -51.06
CA PHE A 587 12.79 29.83 -51.83
C PHE A 587 13.49 28.99 -52.92
N VAL A 588 13.98 27.80 -52.60
CA VAL A 588 14.59 26.87 -53.55
C VAL A 588 13.55 26.36 -54.54
N ALA A 589 12.32 26.06 -54.12
CA ALA A 589 11.24 25.61 -54.99
C ALA A 589 10.79 26.70 -55.97
N THR A 590 10.76 27.97 -55.54
CA THR A 590 10.48 29.10 -56.41
C THR A 590 11.60 29.31 -57.44
N LEU A 591 12.87 29.22 -57.01
CA LEU A 591 14.01 29.27 -57.92
C LEU A 591 13.97 28.12 -58.96
N LEU A 592 13.72 26.88 -58.49
CA LEU A 592 13.57 25.70 -59.34
C LEU A 592 12.37 25.86 -60.31
N SER A 593 11.25 26.39 -59.83
CA SER A 593 10.07 26.65 -60.67
C SER A 593 10.36 27.65 -61.75
N VAL A 594 11.09 28.72 -61.45
CA VAL A 594 11.54 29.72 -62.47
C VAL A 594 12.50 29.08 -63.44
N VAL A 595 13.41 28.23 -63.03
CA VAL A 595 14.35 27.51 -63.89
C VAL A 595 13.58 26.50 -64.77
N LEU A 596 12.65 25.71 -64.18
CA LEU A 596 11.82 24.73 -64.90
C LEU A 596 10.87 25.41 -65.89
N TRP A 597 10.35 26.58 -65.56
CA TRP A 597 9.55 27.40 -66.51
C TRP A 597 10.35 27.90 -67.70
N ARG A 598 11.60 28.29 -67.44
CA ARG A 598 12.54 28.70 -68.48
C ARG A 598 12.96 27.56 -69.38
N ILE A 599 12.99 26.30 -68.87
CA ILE A 599 13.48 25.10 -69.66
C ILE A 599 12.30 24.33 -70.30
N HIS A 600 11.05 24.84 -70.22
CA HIS A 600 9.84 24.15 -70.70
C HIS A 600 9.61 22.72 -70.15
N ALA A 601 10.11 22.40 -68.97
CA ALA A 601 10.06 21.06 -68.33
C ALA A 601 8.64 20.59 -67.96
N PHE A 602 7.64 21.46 -67.96
CA PHE A 602 6.24 21.15 -67.59
C PHE A 602 5.60 20.06 -68.50
N TRP A 603 6.10 19.94 -69.74
CA TRP A 603 5.58 18.92 -70.62
C TRP A 603 6.04 17.51 -70.30
N TYR A 604 7.27 17.33 -69.83
CA TYR A 604 7.80 16.04 -69.35
C TYR A 604 7.15 15.54 -68.09
N LEU A 605 6.83 16.39 -67.16
CA LEU A 605 6.15 16.04 -65.92
C LEU A 605 4.73 15.47 -66.09
N LYS A 606 4.02 15.98 -67.14
CA LYS A 606 2.68 15.51 -67.49
C LYS A 606 2.68 14.06 -68.00
N MET A 607 3.74 13.63 -68.72
CA MET A 607 3.89 12.26 -69.16
C MET A 607 4.25 11.29 -68.04
N ILE A 608 5.09 11.70 -67.10
CA ILE A 608 5.45 10.87 -65.86
C ILE A 608 4.25 10.67 -64.95
N TRP A 609 3.43 11.69 -64.79
CA TRP A 609 2.21 11.60 -63.97
C TRP A 609 1.15 10.62 -64.55
N ALA A 610 0.99 10.59 -65.86
CA ALA A 610 0.12 9.61 -66.52
C ALA A 610 0.60 8.17 -66.34
N TRP A 611 1.92 7.95 -66.35
CA TRP A 611 2.52 6.62 -66.08
C TRP A 611 2.36 6.16 -64.64
N LEU A 612 2.52 7.03 -63.65
CA LEU A 612 2.33 6.74 -62.22
C LEU A 612 0.87 6.43 -61.89
N LYS A 613 -0.09 7.05 -62.53
CA LYS A 613 -1.52 6.82 -62.34
C LYS A 613 -1.93 5.41 -62.76
N THR A 614 -1.33 4.87 -63.81
CA THR A 614 -1.60 3.51 -64.29
C THR A 614 -1.02 2.43 -63.35
N LYS A 615 0.10 2.73 -62.72
CA LYS A 615 0.77 1.81 -61.77
C LYS A 615 0.10 1.73 -60.38
N ARG A 616 -0.62 2.78 -60.01
CA ARG A 616 -1.35 2.82 -58.75
C ARG A 616 -2.63 1.97 -58.75
N ASN A 617 -3.28 1.87 -59.90
CA ASN A 617 -4.51 1.08 -60.05
C ASN A 617 -4.26 -0.44 -60.09
N SER A 618 -3.05 -0.91 -60.33
CA SER A 618 -2.72 -2.34 -60.30
C SER A 618 -2.42 -2.87 -58.91
N ARG A 619 -1.98 -2.01 -57.94
CA ARG A 619 -1.72 -2.39 -56.56
C ARG A 619 -2.98 -2.52 -55.69
N GLN A 620 -4.06 -1.82 -56.01
CA GLN A 620 -5.32 -1.91 -55.28
C GLN A 620 -6.12 -3.20 -55.51
N ARG A 621 -5.77 -3.98 -56.53
CA ARG A 621 -6.42 -5.29 -56.78
C ARG A 621 -5.75 -6.47 -56.11
N GLN A 622 -4.56 -6.33 -55.56
CA GLN A 622 -3.83 -7.40 -54.88
C GLN A 622 -4.12 -7.45 -53.38
N GLN A 623 -4.65 -6.36 -52.78
CA GLN A 623 -4.96 -6.24 -51.35
C GLN A 623 -6.34 -6.85 -50.95
N ARG A 624 -7.14 -7.38 -51.89
CA ARG A 624 -8.47 -7.96 -51.58
C ARG A 624 -8.48 -9.50 -51.54
N ARG A 625 -7.33 -10.16 -51.48
CA ARG A 625 -7.27 -11.64 -51.49
C ARG A 625 -6.82 -12.29 -50.17
N ASP A 626 -6.50 -11.52 -49.16
CA ASP A 626 -5.94 -12.05 -47.92
C ASP A 626 -6.93 -12.03 -46.71
N GLU A 627 -8.25 -12.01 -46.97
CA GLU A 627 -9.29 -11.92 -45.90
C GLU A 627 -9.85 -13.30 -45.46
N ALA A 628 -9.10 -14.38 -45.57
CA ALA A 628 -9.65 -15.73 -45.31
C ALA A 628 -9.12 -16.45 -44.05
N ASP A 629 -8.40 -15.77 -43.12
CA ASP A 629 -7.87 -16.43 -41.88
C ASP A 629 -8.02 -15.58 -40.62
N THR A 630 -9.24 -15.15 -40.30
CA THR A 630 -9.49 -14.32 -39.10
C THR A 630 -9.85 -15.10 -37.82
N GLU A 631 -10.14 -16.41 -37.89
CA GLU A 631 -10.56 -17.20 -36.72
C GLU A 631 -9.40 -17.69 -35.80
N ALA A 632 -8.15 -17.54 -36.19
CA ALA A 632 -7.02 -18.12 -35.44
C ALA A 632 -6.41 -17.20 -34.36
N LEU A 633 -6.93 -15.99 -34.12
CA LEU A 633 -6.30 -14.96 -33.27
C LEU A 633 -7.01 -14.66 -31.93
N ILE A 634 -8.18 -15.25 -31.65
CA ILE A 634 -8.93 -14.98 -30.42
C ILE A 634 -8.31 -15.79 -29.27
N SER A 635 -7.82 -15.09 -28.24
CA SER A 635 -7.12 -15.67 -27.10
C SER A 635 -7.92 -15.62 -25.80
N PHE A 636 -8.96 -14.76 -25.71
CA PHE A 636 -9.79 -14.57 -24.53
C PHE A 636 -11.27 -14.69 -24.87
N ASP A 637 -12.03 -15.17 -23.93
CA ASP A 637 -13.49 -15.24 -24.05
C ASP A 637 -14.11 -13.85 -23.84
N ALA A 638 -13.53 -13.03 -22.94
CA ALA A 638 -13.97 -11.65 -22.76
C ALA A 638 -12.85 -10.70 -22.31
N PHE A 639 -12.88 -9.47 -22.79
CA PHE A 639 -12.17 -8.33 -22.20
C PHE A 639 -13.06 -7.63 -21.18
N VAL A 640 -12.57 -7.39 -19.97
CA VAL A 640 -13.32 -6.76 -18.88
C VAL A 640 -12.82 -5.33 -18.66
N SER A 641 -13.69 -4.37 -18.96
CA SER A 641 -13.45 -2.95 -18.73
C SER A 641 -14.11 -2.51 -17.44
N TYR A 642 -13.34 -2.00 -16.50
CA TYR A 642 -13.81 -1.58 -15.18
C TYR A 642 -12.97 -0.44 -14.61
N SER A 643 -13.54 0.32 -13.70
CA SER A 643 -12.80 1.34 -12.94
C SER A 643 -11.83 0.67 -11.96
N GLU A 644 -10.64 1.20 -11.79
CA GLU A 644 -9.67 0.68 -10.81
C GLU A 644 -10.22 0.61 -9.37
N ARG A 645 -11.18 1.48 -9.05
CA ARG A 645 -11.88 1.47 -7.75
C ARG A 645 -12.83 0.28 -7.59
N ASP A 646 -13.24 -0.32 -8.71
CA ASP A 646 -14.12 -1.48 -8.73
C ASP A 646 -13.32 -2.80 -8.86
N ALA A 647 -11.99 -2.72 -8.87
CA ALA A 647 -11.10 -3.87 -8.99
C ALA A 647 -11.38 -4.93 -7.91
N GLY A 648 -11.70 -4.51 -6.70
CA GLY A 648 -12.05 -5.42 -5.62
C GLY A 648 -13.27 -6.30 -5.94
N TRP A 649 -14.27 -5.79 -6.64
CA TRP A 649 -15.40 -6.58 -7.10
C TRP A 649 -15.01 -7.55 -8.22
N VAL A 650 -14.22 -7.06 -9.17
CA VAL A 650 -13.75 -7.89 -10.30
C VAL A 650 -12.88 -9.04 -9.80
N GLU A 651 -11.91 -8.75 -8.95
CA GLU A 651 -10.94 -9.73 -8.46
C GLU A 651 -11.54 -10.74 -7.47
N ASN A 652 -12.50 -10.31 -6.63
CA ASN A 652 -13.04 -11.16 -5.58
C ASN A 652 -14.33 -11.89 -5.99
N PHE A 653 -15.06 -11.41 -7.00
CA PHE A 653 -16.34 -12.01 -7.39
C PHE A 653 -16.34 -12.49 -8.86
N LEU A 654 -15.93 -11.62 -9.81
CA LEU A 654 -16.03 -11.95 -11.22
C LEU A 654 -15.01 -13.01 -11.65
N VAL A 655 -13.74 -12.80 -11.32
CA VAL A 655 -12.63 -13.67 -11.75
C VAL A 655 -12.76 -15.07 -11.14
N PRO A 656 -12.96 -15.25 -9.83
CA PRO A 656 -13.06 -16.59 -9.24
C PRO A 656 -14.25 -17.38 -9.76
N GLU A 657 -15.34 -16.70 -10.11
CA GLU A 657 -16.56 -17.37 -10.56
C GLU A 657 -16.51 -17.75 -12.03
N LEU A 658 -15.77 -17.03 -12.87
CA LEU A 658 -15.70 -17.29 -14.31
C LEU A 658 -14.46 -18.09 -14.72
N GLU A 659 -13.29 -17.82 -14.12
CA GLU A 659 -12.04 -18.51 -14.43
C GLU A 659 -11.82 -19.76 -13.57
N GLU A 660 -12.36 -19.81 -12.33
CA GLU A 660 -12.23 -20.95 -11.41
C GLU A 660 -13.62 -21.43 -10.90
N PRO A 661 -14.54 -21.86 -11.78
CA PRO A 661 -15.87 -22.19 -11.35
C PRO A 661 -15.87 -23.40 -10.39
N ARG A 662 -16.56 -23.27 -9.26
CA ARG A 662 -16.67 -24.31 -8.20
C ARG A 662 -17.35 -25.61 -8.63
N SER A 663 -17.91 -25.67 -9.81
CA SER A 663 -18.61 -26.85 -10.36
C SER A 663 -17.85 -27.43 -11.54
N THR A 664 -17.57 -28.73 -11.49
CA THR A 664 -16.89 -29.52 -12.53
C THR A 664 -17.64 -29.61 -13.84
N SER A 665 -18.88 -29.12 -13.93
CA SER A 665 -19.72 -29.20 -15.14
C SER A 665 -19.50 -28.01 -16.12
N HIS A 666 -18.68 -27.00 -15.79
CA HIS A 666 -18.53 -25.81 -16.64
C HIS A 666 -17.06 -25.56 -17.04
N ARG A 667 -16.81 -25.47 -18.35
CA ARG A 667 -15.48 -25.04 -18.86
C ARG A 667 -15.14 -23.66 -18.32
N PRO A 668 -13.94 -23.48 -17.73
CA PRO A 668 -13.47 -22.16 -17.32
C PRO A 668 -13.37 -21.21 -18.52
N LEU A 669 -13.72 -19.95 -18.30
CA LEU A 669 -13.61 -18.89 -19.29
C LEU A 669 -12.28 -18.14 -19.06
N THR A 670 -11.71 -17.62 -20.13
CA THR A 670 -10.48 -16.83 -20.07
C THR A 670 -10.81 -15.34 -20.19
N LEU A 671 -10.50 -14.57 -19.14
CA LEU A 671 -10.75 -13.13 -19.11
C LEU A 671 -9.47 -12.35 -19.36
N CYS A 672 -9.59 -11.24 -20.08
CA CYS A 672 -8.52 -10.25 -20.23
C CYS A 672 -8.77 -9.08 -19.28
N LEU A 673 -7.86 -8.87 -18.34
CA LEU A 673 -7.93 -7.80 -17.35
C LEU A 673 -6.76 -6.82 -17.54
N HIS A 674 -7.03 -5.52 -17.51
CA HIS A 674 -5.98 -4.51 -17.75
C HIS A 674 -4.82 -4.58 -16.74
N LYS A 675 -5.09 -4.95 -15.48
CA LYS A 675 -4.04 -5.09 -14.44
C LYS A 675 -3.13 -6.31 -14.65
N ARG A 676 -3.65 -7.37 -15.24
CA ARG A 676 -2.98 -8.67 -15.35
C ARG A 676 -2.34 -8.87 -16.73
N ASP A 677 -3.08 -8.49 -17.78
CA ASP A 677 -2.80 -8.95 -19.13
C ASP A 677 -2.28 -7.85 -20.07
N PHE A 678 -2.27 -6.57 -19.62
CA PHE A 678 -1.71 -5.48 -20.41
C PHE A 678 -0.19 -5.50 -20.35
N LEU A 679 0.42 -5.34 -21.54
CA LEU A 679 1.89 -5.36 -21.66
C LEU A 679 2.49 -4.05 -21.13
N PRO A 680 3.38 -4.10 -20.11
CA PRO A 680 4.08 -2.92 -19.65
C PRO A 680 4.94 -2.29 -20.75
N GLY A 681 4.90 -0.97 -20.84
CA GLY A 681 5.71 -0.21 -21.81
C GLY A 681 5.08 0.00 -23.19
N GLN A 682 3.90 -0.55 -23.45
CA GLN A 682 3.10 -0.20 -24.62
C GLN A 682 2.13 0.95 -24.32
N TRP A 683 1.78 1.69 -25.36
CA TRP A 683 0.70 2.67 -25.22
C TRP A 683 -0.56 1.99 -24.73
N ILE A 684 -1.22 2.66 -23.84
CA ILE A 684 -2.42 2.11 -23.23
C ILE A 684 -3.53 1.87 -24.24
N VAL A 685 -3.63 2.77 -25.22
CA VAL A 685 -4.57 2.66 -26.33
C VAL A 685 -4.28 1.41 -27.16
N ASP A 686 -3.01 1.10 -27.40
CA ASP A 686 -2.61 -0.12 -28.14
C ASP A 686 -2.90 -1.38 -27.31
N ASN A 687 -2.71 -1.34 -26.01
CA ASN A 687 -3.10 -2.44 -25.10
C ASN A 687 -4.61 -2.68 -25.10
N ILE A 688 -5.41 -1.61 -25.03
CA ILE A 688 -6.88 -1.68 -25.10
C ILE A 688 -7.33 -2.27 -26.44
N MET A 689 -6.79 -1.74 -27.54
CA MET A 689 -7.10 -2.23 -28.88
C MET A 689 -6.78 -3.71 -29.02
N ASN A 690 -5.58 -4.11 -28.61
CA ASN A 690 -5.12 -5.49 -28.67
C ASN A 690 -5.99 -6.43 -27.78
N ALA A 691 -6.40 -5.97 -26.60
CA ALA A 691 -7.28 -6.72 -25.71
C ALA A 691 -8.67 -6.93 -26.34
N ILE A 692 -9.26 -5.91 -26.93
CA ILE A 692 -10.55 -5.98 -27.61
C ILE A 692 -10.47 -6.92 -28.84
N GLU A 693 -9.42 -6.78 -29.67
CA GLU A 693 -9.22 -7.62 -30.87
C GLU A 693 -9.01 -9.10 -30.56
N ARG A 694 -8.40 -9.42 -29.41
CA ARG A 694 -8.10 -10.78 -28.99
C ARG A 694 -9.19 -11.42 -28.11
N SER A 695 -10.28 -10.72 -27.86
CA SER A 695 -11.40 -11.17 -27.04
C SER A 695 -12.67 -11.34 -27.88
N ARG A 696 -13.42 -12.40 -27.60
CA ARG A 696 -14.70 -12.67 -28.31
C ARG A 696 -15.76 -11.62 -27.96
N ARG A 697 -15.78 -11.16 -26.68
CA ARG A 697 -16.78 -10.22 -26.17
C ARG A 697 -16.09 -9.16 -25.28
N THR A 698 -16.78 -8.03 -25.08
CA THR A 698 -16.34 -7.00 -24.11
C THR A 698 -17.39 -6.85 -23.02
N VAL A 699 -16.95 -6.93 -21.76
CA VAL A 699 -17.79 -6.76 -20.58
C VAL A 699 -17.46 -5.40 -19.94
N PHE A 700 -18.46 -4.55 -19.77
CA PHE A 700 -18.32 -3.27 -19.07
C PHE A 700 -18.92 -3.38 -17.68
N ILE A 701 -18.12 -3.10 -16.66
CA ILE A 701 -18.56 -3.02 -15.26
C ILE A 701 -18.90 -1.56 -14.95
N LEU A 702 -20.19 -1.26 -14.90
CA LEU A 702 -20.70 0.08 -14.72
C LEU A 702 -20.98 0.38 -13.25
N SER A 703 -20.37 1.45 -12.78
CA SER A 703 -20.51 2.01 -11.45
C SER A 703 -20.39 3.54 -11.54
N GLU A 704 -20.67 4.26 -10.47
CA GLU A 704 -20.36 5.68 -10.39
C GLU A 704 -18.87 5.96 -10.61
N ASN A 705 -18.00 5.07 -10.10
CA ASN A 705 -16.56 5.13 -10.33
C ASN A 705 -16.17 4.99 -11.80
N PHE A 706 -16.86 4.12 -12.53
CA PHE A 706 -16.64 3.93 -13.97
C PHE A 706 -16.95 5.21 -14.74
N VAL A 707 -18.07 5.85 -14.45
CA VAL A 707 -18.50 7.07 -15.13
C VAL A 707 -17.63 8.28 -14.79
N GLN A 708 -16.95 8.27 -13.64
CA GLN A 708 -16.02 9.31 -13.24
C GLN A 708 -14.59 9.10 -13.79
N SER A 709 -14.28 7.92 -14.29
CA SER A 709 -12.96 7.56 -14.79
C SER A 709 -12.72 8.05 -16.22
N ASP A 710 -11.72 8.89 -16.42
CA ASP A 710 -11.30 9.29 -17.77
C ASP A 710 -10.70 8.10 -18.56
N TRP A 711 -10.14 7.11 -17.85
CA TRP A 711 -9.61 5.87 -18.41
C TRP A 711 -10.69 5.00 -19.04
N CYS A 712 -11.77 4.72 -18.31
CA CYS A 712 -12.88 3.91 -18.80
C CYS A 712 -13.59 4.55 -20.00
N ARG A 713 -13.48 5.88 -20.15
CA ARG A 713 -13.95 6.62 -21.32
C ARG A 713 -13.18 6.21 -22.59
N TYR A 714 -11.85 6.08 -22.51
CA TYR A 714 -11.04 5.67 -23.67
C TYR A 714 -11.38 4.25 -24.08
N GLU A 715 -11.49 3.31 -23.12
CA GLU A 715 -11.88 1.93 -23.41
C GLU A 715 -13.25 1.84 -24.10
N LEU A 716 -14.22 2.61 -23.64
CA LEU A 716 -15.54 2.67 -24.20
C LEU A 716 -15.56 3.26 -25.63
N ASP A 717 -14.81 4.35 -25.85
CA ASP A 717 -14.75 5.03 -27.14
C ASP A 717 -14.10 4.14 -28.21
N PHE A 718 -13.08 3.36 -27.86
CA PHE A 718 -12.41 2.42 -28.75
C PHE A 718 -13.27 1.18 -29.03
N SER A 719 -13.88 0.59 -28.00
CA SER A 719 -14.79 -0.55 -28.16
C SER A 719 -15.98 -0.21 -29.07
N HIS A 720 -16.53 1.00 -28.95
CA HIS A 720 -17.63 1.43 -29.79
C HIS A 720 -17.25 1.55 -31.26
N PHE A 721 -16.05 2.02 -31.58
CA PHE A 721 -15.58 2.11 -32.96
C PHE A 721 -15.52 0.74 -33.66
N TRP A 722 -15.04 -0.30 -32.93
CA TRP A 722 -14.95 -1.67 -33.44
C TRP A 722 -16.32 -2.37 -33.53
N LEU A 723 -17.20 -2.15 -32.57
CA LEU A 723 -18.51 -2.84 -32.48
C LEU A 723 -19.54 -2.30 -33.49
N PHE A 724 -19.41 -1.05 -34.00
CA PHE A 724 -20.44 -0.40 -34.79
C PHE A 724 -20.00 0.02 -36.18
N ASP A 725 -18.70 0.04 -36.53
CA ASP A 725 -18.21 0.56 -37.84
C ASP A 725 -17.85 -0.51 -38.88
N GLY A 726 -18.27 -1.77 -38.70
CA GLY A 726 -18.34 -2.56 -39.93
C GLY A 726 -18.00 -4.05 -39.93
N HIS A 727 -17.68 -4.71 -38.84
CA HIS A 727 -17.29 -6.15 -38.92
C HIS A 727 -17.79 -7.07 -37.84
N ALA A 728 -18.66 -6.68 -36.89
CA ALA A 728 -19.25 -7.57 -35.92
C ALA A 728 -20.78 -7.45 -35.87
N THR A 729 -21.46 -8.58 -35.93
CA THR A 729 -22.88 -8.73 -35.58
C THR A 729 -23.11 -8.21 -34.18
N GLY A 730 -24.14 -7.41 -33.92
CA GLY A 730 -24.42 -6.61 -32.70
C GLY A 730 -24.46 -7.31 -31.33
N GLU A 731 -23.85 -8.47 -31.15
CA GLU A 731 -23.85 -9.28 -29.93
C GLU A 731 -22.58 -9.20 -29.07
N ALA A 732 -21.64 -8.30 -29.38
CA ALA A 732 -20.30 -8.37 -28.80
C ALA A 732 -20.07 -7.62 -27.45
N ALA A 733 -21.04 -6.85 -26.95
CA ALA A 733 -20.90 -6.09 -25.70
C ALA A 733 -21.91 -6.52 -24.64
N ILE A 734 -21.42 -6.74 -23.39
CA ILE A 734 -22.24 -7.08 -22.21
C ILE A 734 -22.04 -5.99 -21.16
N LEU A 735 -23.13 -5.45 -20.65
CA LEU A 735 -23.11 -4.45 -19.58
C LEU A 735 -23.49 -5.10 -18.25
N ILE A 736 -22.70 -4.83 -17.21
CA ILE A 736 -22.99 -5.22 -15.82
C ILE A 736 -23.06 -3.95 -14.98
N LEU A 737 -24.18 -3.73 -14.31
CA LEU A 737 -24.37 -2.64 -13.37
C LEU A 737 -24.11 -3.13 -11.95
N LEU A 738 -23.14 -2.53 -11.27
CA LEU A 738 -22.85 -2.81 -9.86
C LEU A 738 -23.84 -2.09 -8.93
N GLU A 739 -24.37 -0.97 -9.39
CA GLU A 739 -25.31 -0.13 -8.66
C GLU A 739 -26.35 0.45 -9.63
N PRO A 740 -27.53 0.85 -9.15
CA PRO A 740 -28.58 1.42 -10.00
C PRO A 740 -28.07 2.72 -10.66
N LEU A 741 -27.79 2.67 -11.93
CA LEU A 741 -27.33 3.79 -12.74
C LEU A 741 -28.36 4.10 -13.80
N SER A 742 -29.04 5.25 -13.71
CA SER A 742 -30.00 5.63 -14.74
C SER A 742 -29.29 6.25 -15.95
N LYS A 743 -29.89 6.13 -17.09
CA LYS A 743 -29.39 6.73 -18.34
C LYS A 743 -29.12 8.23 -18.20
N ASP A 744 -29.90 8.92 -17.36
CA ASP A 744 -29.83 10.37 -17.17
C ASP A 744 -28.68 10.77 -16.23
N ASP A 745 -28.23 9.86 -15.37
CA ASP A 745 -27.10 10.08 -14.46
C ASP A 745 -25.75 10.01 -15.18
N VAL A 746 -25.72 9.36 -16.35
CA VAL A 746 -24.51 9.28 -17.16
C VAL A 746 -24.24 10.65 -17.83
N PRO A 747 -23.08 11.29 -17.60
CA PRO A 747 -22.77 12.59 -18.17
C PRO A 747 -22.88 12.63 -19.70
N LYS A 748 -23.28 13.78 -20.27
CA LYS A 748 -23.43 13.95 -21.73
C LYS A 748 -22.19 13.63 -22.55
N ARG A 749 -21.00 13.74 -21.92
CA ARG A 749 -19.71 13.35 -22.52
C ARG A 749 -19.62 11.86 -22.86
N PHE A 750 -20.43 11.01 -22.22
CA PHE A 750 -20.53 9.56 -22.47
C PHE A 750 -21.75 9.23 -23.36
N TYR A 751 -22.03 10.04 -24.41
CA TYR A 751 -23.21 9.83 -25.25
C TYR A 751 -23.28 8.43 -25.89
N LYS A 752 -22.12 7.81 -26.14
CA LYS A 752 -22.01 6.45 -26.69
C LYS A 752 -22.49 5.40 -25.67
N LEU A 753 -22.15 5.56 -24.38
CA LEU A 753 -22.64 4.72 -23.30
C LEU A 753 -24.15 4.87 -23.15
N ARG A 754 -24.67 6.10 -23.21
CA ARG A 754 -26.13 6.36 -23.20
C ARG A 754 -26.85 5.65 -24.35
N LYS A 755 -26.26 5.67 -25.54
CA LYS A 755 -26.82 4.99 -26.71
C LYS A 755 -26.77 3.47 -26.52
N LEU A 756 -25.68 2.93 -25.99
CA LEU A 756 -25.51 1.50 -25.73
C LEU A 756 -26.54 1.00 -24.69
N MET A 757 -26.66 1.70 -23.56
CA MET A 757 -27.68 1.41 -22.52
C MET A 757 -29.13 1.52 -23.00
N SER A 758 -29.36 2.18 -24.14
CA SER A 758 -30.69 2.28 -24.74
C SER A 758 -30.98 1.18 -25.77
N SER A 759 -29.95 0.53 -26.29
CA SER A 759 -30.05 -0.44 -27.41
C SER A 759 -29.70 -1.86 -27.01
N THR A 760 -29.08 -2.09 -25.85
CA THR A 760 -28.67 -3.42 -25.36
C THR A 760 -29.25 -3.71 -23.99
N THR A 761 -29.51 -4.98 -23.71
CA THR A 761 -29.88 -5.46 -22.38
C THR A 761 -28.65 -5.47 -21.49
N TYR A 762 -28.84 -5.23 -20.20
CA TYR A 762 -27.77 -5.25 -19.21
C TYR A 762 -28.11 -6.19 -18.04
N LEU A 763 -27.10 -6.61 -17.31
CA LEU A 763 -27.21 -7.42 -16.11
C LEU A 763 -26.96 -6.54 -14.89
N GLU A 764 -27.85 -6.58 -13.91
CA GLU A 764 -27.70 -5.86 -12.64
C GLU A 764 -27.13 -6.80 -11.58
N TRP A 765 -26.15 -6.33 -10.83
CA TRP A 765 -25.59 -7.07 -9.73
C TRP A 765 -26.59 -7.13 -8.56
N PRO A 766 -27.09 -8.34 -8.19
CA PRO A 766 -28.07 -8.45 -7.15
C PRO A 766 -27.48 -8.25 -5.76
N GLN A 767 -28.14 -7.44 -4.95
CA GLN A 767 -27.77 -7.24 -3.55
C GLN A 767 -28.06 -8.49 -2.69
N GLU A 768 -29.06 -9.27 -3.09
CA GLU A 768 -29.48 -10.48 -2.40
C GLU A 768 -28.60 -11.67 -2.86
N GLU A 769 -28.06 -12.39 -1.87
CA GLU A 769 -27.11 -13.50 -2.14
C GLU A 769 -27.75 -14.64 -2.90
N GLU A 770 -29.04 -14.89 -2.67
CA GLU A 770 -29.83 -15.97 -3.33
C GLU A 770 -29.98 -15.75 -4.84
N LYS A 771 -29.96 -14.50 -5.30
CA LYS A 771 -30.12 -14.16 -6.73
C LYS A 771 -28.79 -14.14 -7.51
N ARG A 772 -27.66 -14.24 -6.82
CA ARG A 772 -26.35 -14.19 -7.47
C ARG A 772 -26.07 -15.38 -8.39
N GLU A 773 -26.62 -16.54 -8.06
CA GLU A 773 -26.44 -17.73 -8.88
C GLU A 773 -27.15 -17.62 -10.23
N GLU A 774 -28.31 -16.96 -10.27
CA GLU A 774 -29.04 -16.66 -11.50
C GLU A 774 -28.31 -15.61 -12.35
N PHE A 775 -27.74 -14.60 -11.72
CA PHE A 775 -26.90 -13.62 -12.37
C PHE A 775 -25.68 -14.28 -13.04
N TRP A 776 -24.95 -15.13 -12.32
CA TRP A 776 -23.80 -15.84 -12.88
C TRP A 776 -24.15 -16.79 -14.02
N ARG A 777 -25.29 -17.44 -13.92
CA ARG A 777 -25.81 -18.29 -14.99
C ARG A 777 -26.11 -17.46 -16.25
N SER A 778 -26.78 -16.33 -16.09
CA SER A 778 -27.11 -15.42 -17.18
C SER A 778 -25.86 -14.84 -17.84
N LEU A 779 -24.86 -14.43 -17.03
CA LEU A 779 -23.60 -13.90 -17.52
C LEU A 779 -22.80 -14.97 -18.29
N ARG A 780 -22.70 -16.19 -17.77
CA ARG A 780 -22.03 -17.29 -18.47
C ARG A 780 -22.70 -17.63 -19.81
N ASN A 781 -24.01 -17.63 -19.85
CA ASN A 781 -24.74 -17.84 -21.09
C ASN A 781 -24.49 -16.71 -22.10
N ALA A 782 -24.49 -15.48 -21.64
CA ALA A 782 -24.19 -14.32 -22.48
C ALA A 782 -22.73 -14.34 -22.99
N LEU A 783 -21.77 -14.85 -22.23
CA LEU A 783 -20.37 -14.95 -22.63
C LEU A 783 -20.11 -16.10 -23.63
N ARG A 784 -20.84 -17.20 -23.51
CA ARG A 784 -20.66 -18.39 -24.39
C ARG A 784 -21.29 -18.21 -25.76
N GLY A 785 -22.33 -17.38 -25.88
CA GLY A 785 -23.11 -17.26 -27.12
C GLY A 785 -23.96 -18.53 -27.36
N ASN A 786 -24.94 -18.44 -28.25
CA ASN A 786 -25.67 -19.62 -28.76
C ASN A 786 -24.73 -20.35 -29.73
N ASP A 787 -23.86 -21.22 -29.23
CA ASP A 787 -23.31 -22.29 -30.04
C ASP A 787 -24.41 -23.35 -30.17
N ASN A 788 -25.28 -23.19 -31.16
CA ASN A 788 -26.12 -24.26 -31.74
C ASN A 788 -25.61 -24.60 -33.13
#